data_8757f70385e1ece112b3b5e3322d6570
#
_entry.id   8757f70385e1ece112b3b5e3322d6570
#
_cell.length_a   1.000
_cell.length_b   1.000
_cell.length_c   1.000
_cell.angle_alpha   90.00
_cell.angle_beta   90.00
_cell.angle_gamma   90.00
#
_symmetry.space_group_name_H-M   'P 1'
#
loop_
_entity.id
_entity.type
_entity.pdbx_description
1 polymer ?
#
loop_
_entity_poly.entity_id
_entity_poly.type
_entity_poly.pdbx_seq_one_letter_code
_entity_poly.pdbx_strand_id
1 'polypeptide(L)'
;MVTDIFSSMVFDDATMEARLPKETYKALQRTIKLGKHLDMKVATVVANARKDWAIEKGVTHYTHWFQPMTGVTAEKHDSFISPKAGGKVIMEFSGKELIQGEPDASSFPSGGLRATFEARGYTAWDATSYAFIKDGVLCIPTVFCSYGGEALDQKTALLRSMEAINRQALRVLKLFGNADVTSVKTTVGPEQEYFLVDKAMFDRRKDLIYTGRTLFGAKAPKGQELDDHYFGAIKPRIAAFMKDLNEELWKLGVLAKTEHNEVAPAQHEMAPIFTTTNIAADHNQLTMELMRKVAQRHGLVCLLHEKPFDGVNGSGKHNNWSISTDTGVNLLEPGETPYENAQFLLFLCAVIKAVDEYQDLLRISVASAGNDHRLGANEAPPAIVSMFLGSDLSEILEAIEKEAPYDGKEKEVLRIGVHTLPKFQRDATDRNRTSPFAVTGNKFEFRMLGSAESISCTNTVLNTIVAEELRQFADLLEGAEDFEGAMHDLIRGTIRDHKRIIFNGDGYDASWVEEAERRGLLNLKSTPDALAHMLDKKNVDLFVSHRVYSEAELTARHEVKLENYSKIINIEAQTMLDMTWRDVLPAVSGYTAALTERLQAKKALGLAADYEEELSRKLSALLANAYRAAGKLEQDLLDSKSAPDAEALADVFKTTILDDMRDLRIVVDSMETVSPADVWPYPSYGEILFGVR
;
A
#
# COMPACT_ATOMS: atom_id res chain seq x y z
N MET A 1 -10.29 26.19 -14.80
CA MET A 1 -9.96 26.20 -13.35
C MET A 1 -10.15 24.81 -12.79
N VAL A 2 -9.59 24.49 -11.63
CA VAL A 2 -9.77 23.14 -10.99
C VAL A 2 -11.24 22.80 -10.82
N THR A 3 -12.06 23.77 -10.40
CA THR A 3 -13.51 23.62 -10.25
C THR A 3 -14.25 23.20 -11.52
N ASP A 4 -13.71 23.49 -12.68
CA ASP A 4 -14.36 23.21 -13.97
C ASP A 4 -14.02 21.80 -14.48
N ILE A 5 -12.89 21.27 -14.06
CA ILE A 5 -12.39 19.95 -14.49
C ILE A 5 -12.62 18.85 -13.46
N PHE A 6 -12.84 19.19 -12.18
CA PHE A 6 -13.01 18.21 -11.12
C PHE A 6 -14.20 17.29 -11.42
N SER A 7 -13.99 15.99 -11.31
CA SER A 7 -14.96 14.92 -11.63
C SER A 7 -15.50 14.96 -13.07
N SER A 8 -14.91 15.73 -13.98
CA SER A 8 -15.42 15.86 -15.36
C SER A 8 -15.43 14.54 -16.12
N MET A 9 -14.65 13.56 -15.69
CA MET A 9 -14.57 12.20 -16.25
C MET A 9 -15.15 11.13 -15.33
N VAL A 10 -16.03 11.53 -14.37
CA VAL A 10 -16.69 10.61 -13.44
C VAL A 10 -18.20 10.68 -13.59
N PHE A 11 -18.86 9.53 -13.61
CA PHE A 11 -20.32 9.44 -13.54
C PHE A 11 -20.72 9.47 -12.04
N ASP A 12 -20.48 10.60 -11.42
CA ASP A 12 -20.69 10.85 -9.98
C ASP A 12 -22.17 11.10 -9.65
N ASP A 13 -22.42 11.40 -8.38
CA ASP A 13 -23.77 11.62 -7.83
C ASP A 13 -24.50 12.78 -8.54
N ALA A 14 -23.80 13.88 -8.78
CA ALA A 14 -24.36 15.03 -9.50
C ALA A 14 -24.69 14.69 -10.95
N THR A 15 -23.82 13.95 -11.63
CA THR A 15 -24.06 13.48 -12.99
C THR A 15 -25.22 12.47 -13.05
N MET A 16 -25.30 11.57 -12.05
CA MET A 16 -26.43 10.63 -11.92
C MET A 16 -27.76 11.36 -11.71
N GLU A 17 -27.82 12.32 -10.81
CA GLU A 17 -29.01 13.11 -10.55
C GLU A 17 -29.50 13.87 -11.80
N ALA A 18 -28.57 14.45 -12.55
CA ALA A 18 -28.87 15.20 -13.77
C ALA A 18 -29.33 14.33 -14.96
N ARG A 19 -28.91 13.05 -15.03
CA ARG A 19 -29.09 12.20 -16.20
C ARG A 19 -30.08 11.05 -16.00
N LEU A 20 -30.38 10.68 -14.76
CA LEU A 20 -31.31 9.62 -14.47
C LEU A 20 -32.72 10.15 -14.21
N PRO A 21 -33.76 9.42 -14.61
CA PRO A 21 -35.11 9.71 -14.13
C PRO A 21 -35.13 9.69 -12.61
N LYS A 22 -35.88 10.62 -12.00
CA LYS A 22 -35.91 10.84 -10.56
C LYS A 22 -36.17 9.57 -9.72
N GLU A 23 -37.06 8.70 -10.19
CA GLU A 23 -37.36 7.44 -9.47
C GLU A 23 -36.21 6.41 -9.62
N THR A 24 -35.54 6.37 -10.78
CA THR A 24 -34.36 5.53 -10.98
C THR A 24 -33.21 5.98 -10.09
N TYR A 25 -32.94 7.28 -10.02
CA TYR A 25 -31.92 7.86 -9.15
C TYR A 25 -32.19 7.52 -7.67
N LYS A 26 -33.44 7.73 -7.19
CA LYS A 26 -33.83 7.35 -5.83
C LYS A 26 -33.70 5.86 -5.54
N ALA A 27 -34.05 4.99 -6.52
CA ALA A 27 -33.92 3.55 -6.36
C ALA A 27 -32.44 3.15 -6.25
N LEU A 28 -31.56 3.73 -7.10
CA LEU A 28 -30.14 3.51 -7.06
C LEU A 28 -29.52 3.99 -5.71
N GLN A 29 -29.92 5.18 -5.23
CA GLN A 29 -29.49 5.69 -3.94
C GLN A 29 -29.89 4.78 -2.76
N ARG A 30 -31.06 4.14 -2.82
CA ARG A 30 -31.45 3.13 -1.81
C ARG A 30 -30.54 1.89 -1.85
N THR A 31 -30.14 1.45 -3.04
CA THR A 31 -29.18 0.36 -3.18
C THR A 31 -27.81 0.76 -2.57
N ILE A 32 -27.30 1.92 -2.91
CA ILE A 32 -25.99 2.42 -2.43
C ILE A 32 -25.99 2.63 -0.92
N LYS A 33 -27.02 3.26 -0.36
CA LYS A 33 -27.05 3.67 1.05
C LYS A 33 -27.56 2.58 1.99
N LEU A 34 -28.48 1.74 1.54
CA LEU A 34 -29.20 0.78 2.39
C LEU A 34 -28.93 -0.69 1.99
N GLY A 35 -28.06 -0.95 1.03
CA GLY A 35 -27.75 -2.32 0.56
C GLY A 35 -28.95 -3.07 -0.03
N LYS A 36 -29.98 -2.37 -0.52
CA LYS A 36 -31.16 -3.02 -1.12
C LYS A 36 -30.82 -3.57 -2.48
N HIS A 37 -31.47 -4.70 -2.83
CA HIS A 37 -31.29 -5.35 -4.11
C HIS A 37 -31.58 -4.41 -5.28
N LEU A 38 -30.71 -4.42 -6.30
CA LEU A 38 -30.84 -3.62 -7.51
C LEU A 38 -31.81 -4.30 -8.48
N ASP A 39 -32.86 -3.59 -8.90
CA ASP A 39 -33.77 -4.05 -9.95
C ASP A 39 -33.10 -3.98 -11.35
N MET A 40 -33.24 -5.01 -12.14
CA MET A 40 -32.73 -5.08 -13.52
C MET A 40 -33.22 -3.90 -14.40
N LYS A 41 -34.47 -3.43 -14.17
CA LYS A 41 -35.01 -2.26 -14.89
C LYS A 41 -34.20 -0.99 -14.53
N VAL A 42 -33.86 -0.81 -13.25
CA VAL A 42 -33.02 0.30 -12.78
C VAL A 42 -31.62 0.19 -13.43
N ALA A 43 -31.00 -1.00 -13.40
CA ALA A 43 -29.71 -1.23 -14.04
C ALA A 43 -29.71 -0.91 -15.54
N THR A 44 -30.78 -1.26 -16.27
CA THR A 44 -30.91 -0.96 -17.72
C THR A 44 -30.95 0.56 -17.98
N VAL A 45 -31.66 1.31 -17.16
CA VAL A 45 -31.72 2.78 -17.31
C VAL A 45 -30.35 3.41 -16.97
N VAL A 46 -29.68 2.92 -15.92
CA VAL A 46 -28.34 3.39 -15.55
C VAL A 46 -27.33 3.07 -16.65
N ALA A 47 -27.36 1.86 -17.21
CA ALA A 47 -26.47 1.44 -18.28
C ALA A 47 -26.60 2.37 -19.51
N ASN A 48 -27.83 2.62 -19.97
CA ASN A 48 -28.06 3.53 -21.08
C ASN A 48 -27.57 4.97 -20.80
N ALA A 49 -27.86 5.51 -19.61
CA ALA A 49 -27.40 6.84 -19.24
C ALA A 49 -25.87 6.95 -19.20
N ARG A 50 -25.19 5.93 -18.70
CA ARG A 50 -23.71 5.85 -18.70
C ARG A 50 -23.15 5.78 -20.12
N LYS A 51 -23.72 4.94 -20.97
CA LYS A 51 -23.34 4.81 -22.38
C LYS A 51 -23.50 6.15 -23.10
N ASP A 52 -24.66 6.79 -23.00
CA ASP A 52 -24.91 8.07 -23.66
C ASP A 52 -23.95 9.15 -23.19
N TRP A 53 -23.70 9.24 -21.88
CA TRP A 53 -22.70 10.15 -21.31
C TRP A 53 -21.26 9.84 -21.81
N ALA A 54 -20.91 8.57 -21.93
CA ALA A 54 -19.59 8.16 -22.44
C ALA A 54 -19.45 8.49 -23.94
N ILE A 55 -20.47 8.24 -24.75
CA ILE A 55 -20.48 8.56 -26.19
C ILE A 55 -20.34 10.07 -26.41
N GLU A 56 -21.01 10.91 -25.64
CA GLU A 56 -20.86 12.38 -25.69
C GLU A 56 -19.42 12.84 -25.46
N LYS A 57 -18.63 12.02 -24.73
CA LYS A 57 -17.19 12.24 -24.48
C LYS A 57 -16.27 11.52 -25.48
N GLY A 58 -16.84 10.96 -26.56
CA GLY A 58 -16.10 10.28 -27.62
C GLY A 58 -15.69 8.83 -27.31
N VAL A 59 -16.25 8.23 -26.28
CA VAL A 59 -15.94 6.86 -25.84
C VAL A 59 -16.75 5.85 -26.66
N THR A 60 -16.10 4.76 -27.08
CA THR A 60 -16.73 3.69 -27.86
C THR A 60 -16.71 2.32 -27.20
N HIS A 61 -15.97 2.20 -26.11
CA HIS A 61 -15.75 0.95 -25.37
C HIS A 61 -16.01 1.13 -23.88
N TYR A 62 -16.35 0.02 -23.22
CA TYR A 62 -16.43 -0.07 -21.76
C TYR A 62 -15.59 -1.24 -21.26
N THR A 63 -15.29 -1.24 -19.98
CA THR A 63 -14.65 -2.35 -19.28
C THR A 63 -15.21 -2.51 -17.87
N HIS A 64 -15.32 -3.74 -17.42
CA HIS A 64 -15.42 -4.04 -16.00
C HIS A 64 -14.02 -3.93 -15.40
N TRP A 65 -13.84 -2.90 -14.60
CA TRP A 65 -12.57 -2.56 -13.97
C TRP A 65 -12.53 -3.12 -12.54
N PHE A 66 -11.54 -3.96 -12.22
CA PHE A 66 -11.43 -4.61 -10.92
C PHE A 66 -9.99 -4.80 -10.46
N GLN A 67 -9.80 -5.16 -9.19
CA GLN A 67 -8.49 -5.35 -8.53
C GLN A 67 -8.28 -6.83 -8.21
N PRO A 68 -7.68 -7.63 -9.09
CA PRO A 68 -7.40 -9.04 -8.83
C PRO A 68 -6.34 -9.19 -7.72
N MET A 69 -6.14 -10.42 -7.23
CA MET A 69 -5.15 -10.72 -6.17
C MET A 69 -3.70 -10.44 -6.56
N THR A 70 -3.43 -10.06 -7.81
CA THR A 70 -2.10 -9.63 -8.28
C THR A 70 -1.69 -8.23 -7.83
N GLY A 71 -2.60 -7.45 -7.27
CA GLY A 71 -2.33 -6.07 -6.84
C GLY A 71 -2.40 -4.99 -7.93
N VAL A 72 -2.54 -5.36 -9.21
CA VAL A 72 -2.80 -4.44 -10.33
C VAL A 72 -4.27 -4.46 -10.71
N THR A 73 -4.70 -3.49 -11.52
CA THR A 73 -6.06 -3.47 -12.07
C THR A 73 -6.17 -4.34 -13.31
N ALA A 74 -7.34 -4.94 -13.52
CA ALA A 74 -7.65 -5.75 -14.68
C ALA A 74 -8.76 -5.10 -15.50
N GLU A 75 -8.61 -5.18 -16.82
CA GLU A 75 -9.51 -4.60 -17.81
C GLU A 75 -9.68 -5.54 -19.00
N LYS A 76 -10.91 -5.60 -19.53
CA LYS A 76 -11.23 -6.24 -20.81
C LYS A 76 -12.17 -5.31 -21.56
N HIS A 77 -11.69 -4.66 -22.61
CA HIS A 77 -12.46 -3.65 -23.33
C HIS A 77 -13.42 -4.29 -24.31
N ASP A 78 -14.71 -4.07 -24.11
CA ASP A 78 -15.78 -4.45 -25.01
C ASP A 78 -16.39 -3.18 -25.67
N SER A 79 -16.65 -3.24 -26.96
CA SER A 79 -17.29 -2.13 -27.69
C SER A 79 -18.79 -2.10 -27.41
N PHE A 80 -19.38 -0.90 -27.40
CA PHE A 80 -20.85 -0.75 -27.37
C PHE A 80 -21.55 -1.21 -28.66
N ILE A 81 -20.81 -1.69 -29.66
CA ILE A 81 -21.37 -2.02 -30.97
C ILE A 81 -22.26 -3.28 -30.91
N SER A 82 -23.47 -3.17 -31.42
CA SER A 82 -24.38 -4.31 -31.61
C SER A 82 -24.86 -4.37 -33.05
N PRO A 83 -24.97 -5.58 -33.64
CA PRO A 83 -25.44 -5.74 -35.02
C PRO A 83 -26.95 -5.46 -35.11
N LYS A 84 -27.36 -4.81 -36.23
CA LYS A 84 -28.76 -4.56 -36.57
C LYS A 84 -29.06 -5.14 -37.92
N ALA A 85 -30.33 -5.45 -38.17
CA ALA A 85 -30.79 -5.95 -39.49
C ALA A 85 -30.35 -5.02 -40.62
N GLY A 86 -29.99 -5.62 -41.77
CA GLY A 86 -29.55 -4.88 -42.95
C GLY A 86 -28.08 -4.45 -42.94
N GLY A 87 -27.22 -5.11 -42.15
CA GLY A 87 -25.77 -4.85 -42.09
C GLY A 87 -25.41 -3.54 -41.40
N LYS A 88 -26.35 -2.96 -40.66
CA LYS A 88 -26.14 -1.77 -39.83
C LYS A 88 -25.71 -2.15 -38.41
N VAL A 89 -25.19 -1.19 -37.66
CA VAL A 89 -24.82 -1.32 -36.25
C VAL A 89 -25.50 -0.23 -35.43
N ILE A 90 -25.68 -0.51 -34.16
CA ILE A 90 -26.09 0.44 -33.12
C ILE A 90 -25.10 0.43 -31.96
N MET A 91 -25.16 1.47 -31.16
CA MET A 91 -24.42 1.52 -29.88
C MET A 91 -25.39 1.14 -28.76
N GLU A 92 -25.14 0.04 -28.08
CA GLU A 92 -26.01 -0.54 -27.06
C GLU A 92 -25.21 -0.92 -25.84
N PHE A 93 -25.80 -0.78 -24.67
CA PHE A 93 -25.26 -1.23 -23.39
C PHE A 93 -26.42 -1.58 -22.48
N SER A 94 -26.58 -2.85 -22.19
CA SER A 94 -27.72 -3.38 -21.43
C SER A 94 -27.45 -3.39 -19.92
N GLY A 95 -28.53 -3.46 -19.14
CA GLY A 95 -28.45 -3.66 -17.71
C GLY A 95 -27.76 -4.97 -17.32
N LYS A 96 -27.86 -6.02 -18.15
CA LYS A 96 -27.16 -7.28 -17.94
C LYS A 96 -25.66 -7.08 -18.08
N GLU A 97 -25.20 -6.41 -19.13
CA GLU A 97 -23.78 -6.10 -19.36
C GLU A 97 -23.21 -5.15 -18.29
N LEU A 98 -24.02 -4.26 -17.74
CA LEU A 98 -23.63 -3.43 -16.60
C LEU A 98 -23.41 -4.26 -15.34
N ILE A 99 -24.36 -5.15 -15.01
CA ILE A 99 -24.34 -5.88 -13.73
C ILE A 99 -23.27 -6.97 -13.72
N GLN A 100 -23.09 -7.69 -14.84
CA GLN A 100 -22.30 -8.91 -14.90
C GLN A 100 -21.44 -8.97 -16.15
N GLY A 101 -20.17 -9.32 -15.98
CA GLY A 101 -19.27 -9.75 -17.04
C GLY A 101 -18.79 -11.18 -16.79
N GLU A 102 -18.28 -11.83 -17.84
CA GLU A 102 -17.78 -13.20 -17.81
C GLU A 102 -16.33 -13.24 -18.34
N PRO A 103 -15.34 -12.69 -17.62
CA PRO A 103 -13.95 -12.77 -18.04
C PRO A 103 -13.42 -14.20 -17.89
N ASP A 104 -12.37 -14.51 -18.66
CA ASP A 104 -11.63 -15.75 -18.49
C ASP A 104 -10.80 -15.67 -17.18
N ALA A 105 -11.10 -16.55 -16.23
CA ALA A 105 -10.44 -16.64 -14.95
C ALA A 105 -9.23 -17.61 -14.95
N SER A 106 -8.95 -18.29 -16.06
CA SER A 106 -7.92 -19.34 -16.10
C SER A 106 -6.50 -18.84 -15.84
N SER A 107 -6.24 -17.57 -16.18
CA SER A 107 -4.91 -16.94 -16.00
C SER A 107 -4.74 -16.19 -14.68
N PHE A 108 -5.79 -16.05 -13.87
CA PHE A 108 -5.68 -15.36 -12.59
C PHE A 108 -5.23 -16.31 -11.47
N PRO A 109 -4.38 -15.84 -10.53
CA PRO A 109 -4.03 -16.61 -9.34
C PRO A 109 -5.28 -16.98 -8.55
N SER A 110 -5.44 -18.25 -8.19
CA SER A 110 -6.62 -18.71 -7.46
C SER A 110 -6.28 -19.47 -6.17
N GLY A 111 -5.00 -19.81 -5.92
CA GLY A 111 -4.59 -20.55 -4.74
C GLY A 111 -5.43 -21.81 -4.48
N GLY A 112 -5.80 -22.55 -5.54
CA GLY A 112 -6.60 -23.74 -5.43
C GLY A 112 -8.13 -23.54 -5.36
N LEU A 113 -8.65 -22.30 -5.29
CA LEU A 113 -10.09 -22.03 -5.28
C LEU A 113 -10.81 -22.45 -6.57
N ARG A 114 -10.08 -22.58 -7.65
CA ARG A 114 -10.59 -22.91 -8.97
C ARG A 114 -9.95 -24.21 -9.44
N ALA A 115 -10.77 -25.13 -9.94
CA ALA A 115 -10.25 -26.30 -10.62
C ALA A 115 -9.52 -25.91 -11.91
N THR A 116 -8.47 -26.64 -12.28
CA THR A 116 -7.62 -26.31 -13.43
C THR A 116 -8.38 -26.17 -14.74
N PHE A 117 -9.48 -26.92 -14.92
CA PHE A 117 -10.31 -26.86 -16.11
C PHE A 117 -11.37 -25.75 -16.10
N GLU A 118 -11.59 -25.08 -14.98
CA GLU A 118 -12.54 -23.98 -14.89
C GLU A 118 -11.93 -22.70 -15.45
N ALA A 119 -12.50 -22.18 -16.52
CA ALA A 119 -12.07 -20.93 -17.15
C ALA A 119 -12.99 -19.76 -16.86
N ARG A 120 -14.25 -19.99 -16.48
CA ARG A 120 -15.24 -18.93 -16.28
C ARG A 120 -15.08 -18.28 -14.91
N GLY A 121 -15.04 -16.96 -14.91
CA GLY A 121 -15.22 -16.12 -13.73
C GLY A 121 -16.34 -15.11 -13.98
N TYR A 122 -16.74 -14.41 -12.93
CA TYR A 122 -17.76 -13.37 -13.01
C TYR A 122 -17.24 -12.08 -12.40
N THR A 123 -17.51 -10.96 -13.11
CA THR A 123 -17.46 -9.63 -12.51
C THR A 123 -18.87 -9.21 -12.13
N ALA A 124 -19.00 -8.50 -11.01
CA ALA A 124 -20.28 -7.95 -10.57
C ALA A 124 -20.11 -6.45 -10.27
N TRP A 125 -21.03 -5.64 -10.82
CA TRP A 125 -20.99 -4.19 -10.64
C TRP A 125 -21.07 -3.79 -9.18
N ASP A 126 -20.11 -2.98 -8.73
CA ASP A 126 -20.17 -2.29 -7.45
C ASP A 126 -20.87 -0.93 -7.63
N ALA A 127 -22.13 -0.87 -7.20
CA ALA A 127 -22.92 0.36 -7.27
C ALA A 127 -22.43 1.45 -6.28
N THR A 128 -21.60 1.11 -5.32
CA THR A 128 -21.07 2.05 -4.30
C THR A 128 -19.85 2.83 -4.80
N SER A 129 -19.31 2.47 -5.96
CA SER A 129 -18.19 3.14 -6.61
C SER A 129 -18.62 3.76 -7.93
N TYR A 130 -18.08 4.92 -8.25
CA TYR A 130 -18.44 5.66 -9.46
C TYR A 130 -17.76 5.09 -10.70
N ALA A 131 -18.50 4.99 -11.82
CA ALA A 131 -17.90 4.74 -13.11
C ALA A 131 -17.16 6.00 -13.61
N PHE A 132 -16.09 5.80 -14.36
CA PHE A 132 -15.23 6.88 -14.83
C PHE A 132 -14.72 6.60 -16.26
N ILE A 133 -14.25 7.64 -16.93
CA ILE A 133 -13.62 7.52 -18.25
C ILE A 133 -12.13 7.71 -18.10
N LYS A 134 -11.38 6.70 -18.50
CA LYS A 134 -9.92 6.67 -18.53
C LYS A 134 -9.45 6.15 -19.89
N ASP A 135 -8.47 6.81 -20.49
CA ASP A 135 -7.90 6.40 -21.80
C ASP A 135 -8.94 6.21 -22.93
N GLY A 136 -10.04 6.95 -22.90
CA GLY A 136 -11.11 6.83 -23.88
C GLY A 136 -12.00 5.59 -23.70
N VAL A 137 -12.01 4.97 -22.51
CA VAL A 137 -12.83 3.82 -22.16
C VAL A 137 -13.68 4.12 -20.93
N LEU A 138 -14.94 3.69 -20.93
CA LEU A 138 -15.80 3.73 -19.75
C LEU A 138 -15.42 2.59 -18.81
N CYS A 139 -14.80 2.91 -17.69
CA CYS A 139 -14.43 1.98 -16.64
C CYS A 139 -15.55 1.86 -15.61
N ILE A 140 -16.02 0.65 -15.36
CA ILE A 140 -17.07 0.34 -14.40
C ILE A 140 -16.45 -0.44 -13.25
N PRO A 141 -16.37 0.12 -12.04
CA PRO A 141 -15.86 -0.60 -10.89
C PRO A 141 -16.67 -1.85 -10.58
N THR A 142 -16.00 -2.97 -10.46
CA THR A 142 -16.61 -4.29 -10.20
C THR A 142 -15.80 -5.06 -9.16
N VAL A 143 -16.43 -6.10 -8.63
CA VAL A 143 -15.76 -7.20 -7.93
C VAL A 143 -15.57 -8.38 -8.89
N PHE A 144 -14.73 -9.34 -8.53
CA PHE A 144 -14.42 -10.51 -9.34
C PHE A 144 -14.45 -11.78 -8.52
N CYS A 145 -15.16 -12.79 -9.00
CA CYS A 145 -15.27 -14.08 -8.33
C CYS A 145 -15.09 -15.26 -9.30
N SER A 146 -14.81 -16.44 -8.72
CA SER A 146 -14.75 -17.72 -9.44
C SER A 146 -16.13 -18.14 -9.93
N TYR A 147 -16.17 -19.24 -10.69
CA TYR A 147 -17.44 -19.88 -11.09
C TYR A 147 -18.25 -20.32 -9.86
N GLY A 148 -17.60 -20.76 -8.79
CA GLY A 148 -18.22 -21.13 -7.51
C GLY A 148 -18.70 -19.94 -6.66
N GLY A 149 -18.28 -18.71 -7.00
CA GLY A 149 -18.64 -17.51 -6.27
C GLY A 149 -17.62 -17.03 -5.24
N GLU A 150 -16.48 -17.72 -5.10
CA GLU A 150 -15.38 -17.30 -4.20
C GLU A 150 -14.70 -16.06 -4.76
N ALA A 151 -14.37 -15.12 -3.86
CA ALA A 151 -13.71 -13.88 -4.23
C ALA A 151 -12.28 -14.11 -4.73
N LEU A 152 -11.99 -13.66 -5.96
CA LEU A 152 -10.68 -13.70 -6.61
C LEU A 152 -10.07 -12.29 -6.74
N ASP A 153 -10.60 -11.33 -6.00
CA ASP A 153 -10.18 -9.93 -6.00
C ASP A 153 -9.87 -9.40 -4.59
N GLN A 154 -9.42 -8.15 -4.53
CA GLN A 154 -9.15 -7.44 -3.28
C GLN A 154 -10.38 -6.71 -2.74
N LYS A 155 -11.28 -6.27 -3.60
CA LYS A 155 -12.37 -5.36 -3.25
C LYS A 155 -13.54 -6.05 -2.57
N THR A 156 -13.86 -7.29 -2.94
CA THR A 156 -14.96 -8.05 -2.31
C THR A 156 -14.79 -8.13 -0.80
N ALA A 157 -13.58 -8.51 -0.35
CA ALA A 157 -13.30 -8.60 1.09
C ALA A 157 -13.34 -7.23 1.77
N LEU A 158 -12.86 -6.17 1.10
CA LEU A 158 -12.95 -4.81 1.60
C LEU A 158 -14.41 -4.40 1.84
N LEU A 159 -15.30 -4.60 0.87
CA LEU A 159 -16.71 -4.28 1.01
C LEU A 159 -17.37 -5.09 2.14
N ARG A 160 -17.08 -6.40 2.22
CA ARG A 160 -17.58 -7.26 3.31
C ARG A 160 -17.09 -6.77 4.69
N SER A 161 -15.84 -6.31 4.81
CA SER A 161 -15.28 -5.76 6.05
C SER A 161 -15.94 -4.44 6.45
N MET A 162 -16.26 -3.59 5.46
CA MET A 162 -17.00 -2.34 5.69
C MET A 162 -18.42 -2.61 6.20
N GLU A 163 -19.09 -3.64 5.69
CA GLU A 163 -20.39 -4.07 6.23
C GLU A 163 -20.27 -4.65 7.64
N ALA A 164 -19.19 -5.38 7.94
CA ALA A 164 -18.96 -5.94 9.27
C ALA A 164 -18.80 -4.83 10.32
N ILE A 165 -17.93 -3.86 10.09
CA ILE A 165 -17.72 -2.75 11.03
C ILE A 165 -18.95 -1.86 11.14
N ASN A 166 -19.66 -1.58 10.04
CA ASN A 166 -20.92 -0.85 10.05
C ASN A 166 -21.93 -1.49 11.01
N ARG A 167 -22.11 -2.80 10.90
CA ARG A 167 -23.06 -3.55 11.73
C ARG A 167 -22.73 -3.44 13.21
N GLN A 168 -21.48 -3.62 13.58
CA GLN A 168 -21.08 -3.64 14.99
C GLN A 168 -21.02 -2.22 15.60
N ALA A 169 -20.53 -1.24 14.83
CA ALA A 169 -20.53 0.15 15.28
C ALA A 169 -21.96 0.68 15.51
N LEU A 170 -22.93 0.33 14.67
CA LEU A 170 -24.33 0.70 14.86
C LEU A 170 -24.94 0.10 16.14
N ARG A 171 -24.55 -1.13 16.53
CA ARG A 171 -24.97 -1.73 17.80
C ARG A 171 -24.49 -0.89 18.97
N VAL A 172 -23.20 -0.55 18.99
CA VAL A 172 -22.59 0.30 20.03
C VAL A 172 -23.26 1.68 20.07
N LEU A 173 -23.41 2.34 18.92
CA LEU A 173 -23.99 3.69 18.84
C LEU A 173 -25.43 3.74 19.36
N LYS A 174 -26.23 2.70 19.16
CA LYS A 174 -27.60 2.62 19.71
C LYS A 174 -27.60 2.63 21.23
N LEU A 175 -26.60 2.03 21.87
CA LEU A 175 -26.47 2.03 23.34
C LEU A 175 -26.19 3.43 23.90
N PHE A 176 -25.52 4.28 23.10
CA PHE A 176 -25.31 5.70 23.41
C PHE A 176 -26.49 6.61 23.00
N GLY A 177 -27.59 6.04 22.51
CA GLY A 177 -28.79 6.80 22.13
C GLY A 177 -28.74 7.48 20.76
N ASN A 178 -27.78 7.16 19.91
CA ASN A 178 -27.64 7.69 18.54
C ASN A 178 -28.67 7.03 17.60
N ALA A 179 -29.96 7.36 17.78
CA ALA A 179 -31.06 6.73 17.03
C ALA A 179 -31.20 7.23 15.58
N ASP A 180 -30.61 8.37 15.25
CA ASP A 180 -30.63 9.02 13.95
C ASP A 180 -29.53 8.48 12.98
N VAL A 181 -28.52 7.80 13.51
CA VAL A 181 -27.47 7.18 12.71
C VAL A 181 -27.98 5.92 12.04
N THR A 182 -27.93 5.88 10.72
CA THR A 182 -28.39 4.73 9.91
C THR A 182 -27.26 3.93 9.29
N SER A 183 -26.09 4.52 9.15
CA SER A 183 -24.90 3.82 8.66
C SER A 183 -23.60 4.42 9.20
N VAL A 184 -22.59 3.56 9.34
CA VAL A 184 -21.24 3.90 9.71
C VAL A 184 -20.30 3.47 8.58
N LYS A 185 -19.35 4.31 8.24
CA LYS A 185 -18.36 4.05 7.18
C LYS A 185 -16.96 4.31 7.68
N THR A 186 -16.03 3.50 7.23
CA THR A 186 -14.61 3.82 7.38
C THR A 186 -14.16 4.76 6.27
N THR A 187 -13.24 5.64 6.60
CA THR A 187 -12.65 6.62 5.70
C THR A 187 -11.14 6.46 5.67
N VAL A 188 -10.54 6.70 4.52
CA VAL A 188 -9.09 6.57 4.32
C VAL A 188 -8.55 7.67 3.43
N GLY A 189 -7.40 8.23 3.82
CA GLY A 189 -6.55 9.08 2.99
C GLY A 189 -5.14 8.48 2.92
N PRO A 190 -4.80 7.74 1.87
CA PRO A 190 -3.48 7.16 1.72
C PRO A 190 -2.50 8.19 1.15
N GLU A 191 -1.37 8.39 1.83
CA GLU A 191 -0.26 9.22 1.35
C GLU A 191 0.66 8.36 0.48
N GLN A 192 0.82 8.70 -0.80
CA GLN A 192 1.57 7.90 -1.77
C GLN A 192 2.96 8.45 -1.96
N GLU A 193 3.97 7.76 -1.45
CA GLU A 193 5.38 8.02 -1.73
C GLU A 193 5.82 7.32 -3.01
N TYR A 194 6.77 7.92 -3.74
CA TYR A 194 7.29 7.39 -5.01
C TYR A 194 8.64 8.03 -5.38
N PHE A 195 9.40 7.35 -6.26
CA PHE A 195 10.60 7.91 -6.86
C PHE A 195 10.34 8.31 -8.32
N LEU A 196 10.98 9.39 -8.76
CA LEU A 196 11.01 9.81 -10.16
C LEU A 196 12.45 9.82 -10.66
N VAL A 197 12.74 9.01 -11.66
CA VAL A 197 14.06 8.89 -12.27
C VAL A 197 14.02 9.24 -13.76
N ASP A 198 15.14 9.67 -14.32
CA ASP A 198 15.23 9.95 -15.75
C ASP A 198 15.03 8.66 -16.55
N LYS A 199 14.17 8.71 -17.58
CA LYS A 199 13.87 7.55 -18.42
C LYS A 199 15.10 7.00 -19.13
N ALA A 200 16.03 7.85 -19.58
CA ALA A 200 17.23 7.38 -20.27
C ALA A 200 18.18 6.61 -19.33
N MET A 201 18.18 6.92 -18.02
CA MET A 201 18.92 6.14 -17.03
C MET A 201 18.21 4.83 -16.69
N PHE A 202 16.90 4.87 -16.54
CA PHE A 202 16.06 3.69 -16.29
C PHE A 202 16.20 2.64 -17.42
N ASP A 203 16.11 3.06 -18.69
CA ASP A 203 16.16 2.16 -19.86
C ASP A 203 17.51 1.42 -19.99
N ARG A 204 18.54 1.86 -19.29
CA ARG A 204 19.85 1.21 -19.23
C ARG A 204 20.02 0.24 -18.07
N ARG A 205 18.99 0.03 -17.23
CA ARG A 205 19.06 -0.82 -16.04
C ARG A 205 18.04 -1.94 -16.09
N LYS A 206 18.49 -3.16 -16.36
CA LYS A 206 17.64 -4.35 -16.41
C LYS A 206 16.92 -4.62 -15.10
N ASP A 207 17.59 -4.40 -13.96
CA ASP A 207 17.01 -4.57 -12.63
C ASP A 207 15.82 -3.62 -12.40
N LEU A 208 15.93 -2.35 -12.72
CA LEU A 208 14.80 -1.41 -12.62
C LEU A 208 13.65 -1.80 -13.56
N ILE A 209 13.94 -2.28 -14.77
CA ILE A 209 12.93 -2.69 -15.75
C ILE A 209 12.17 -3.94 -15.28
N TYR A 210 12.86 -4.97 -14.78
CA TYR A 210 12.23 -6.24 -14.44
C TYR A 210 11.71 -6.32 -13.02
N THR A 211 12.33 -5.61 -12.07
CA THR A 211 12.02 -5.74 -10.64
C THR A 211 11.56 -4.45 -9.96
N GLY A 212 11.72 -3.30 -10.61
CA GLY A 212 11.41 -1.98 -10.05
C GLY A 212 12.40 -1.49 -9.00
N ARG A 213 13.46 -2.26 -8.71
CA ARG A 213 14.55 -1.88 -7.78
C ARG A 213 15.92 -2.19 -8.33
N THR A 214 16.94 -1.48 -7.83
CA THR A 214 18.33 -1.76 -8.14
C THR A 214 18.81 -2.99 -7.37
N LEU A 215 19.36 -3.97 -8.08
CA LEU A 215 19.95 -5.18 -7.49
C LEU A 215 21.44 -5.02 -7.23
N PHE A 216 22.10 -4.12 -7.98
CA PHE A 216 23.48 -3.65 -7.80
C PHE A 216 23.49 -2.12 -7.72
N GLY A 217 24.49 -1.57 -7.05
CA GLY A 217 24.72 -0.14 -7.00
C GLY A 217 25.57 0.25 -5.80
N ALA A 218 26.79 0.71 -6.07
CA ALA A 218 27.65 1.27 -5.04
C ALA A 218 27.07 2.60 -4.50
N LYS A 219 27.29 2.86 -3.21
CA LYS A 219 26.83 4.08 -2.56
C LYS A 219 27.42 5.32 -3.28
N ALA A 220 26.57 6.27 -3.63
CA ALA A 220 27.01 7.55 -4.17
C ALA A 220 27.77 8.39 -3.13
N PRO A 221 28.67 9.29 -3.56
CA PRO A 221 29.38 10.19 -2.63
C PRO A 221 28.45 11.08 -1.79
N LYS A 222 27.28 11.39 -2.31
CA LYS A 222 26.22 12.10 -1.60
C LYS A 222 24.93 11.26 -1.70
N GLY A 223 24.26 11.09 -0.56
CA GLY A 223 22.92 10.52 -0.44
C GLY A 223 21.95 11.54 0.12
N GLN A 224 21.40 11.26 1.29
CA GLN A 224 20.42 12.09 2.02
C GLN A 224 21.00 12.75 3.29
N GLU A 225 22.33 12.74 3.47
CA GLU A 225 23.01 13.11 4.72
C GLU A 225 22.80 14.58 5.14
N LEU A 226 22.41 15.44 4.21
CA LEU A 226 22.19 16.87 4.49
C LEU A 226 20.73 17.25 4.68
N ASP A 227 19.81 16.31 4.51
CA ASP A 227 18.35 16.53 4.55
C ASP A 227 17.87 17.69 3.66
N ASP A 228 18.63 17.99 2.61
CA ASP A 228 18.43 19.14 1.72
C ASP A 228 17.42 18.90 0.60
N HIS A 229 16.91 17.67 0.46
CA HIS A 229 15.87 17.36 -0.52
C HIS A 229 14.46 17.60 0.03
N TYR A 230 14.16 17.18 1.23
CA TYR A 230 12.83 17.30 1.85
C TYR A 230 12.33 18.76 1.89
N PHE A 231 13.15 19.67 2.37
CA PHE A 231 12.83 21.12 2.41
C PHE A 231 13.33 21.89 1.20
N GLY A 232 13.82 21.20 0.17
CA GLY A 232 14.29 21.80 -1.07
C GLY A 232 13.15 22.26 -1.99
N ALA A 233 13.45 23.18 -2.89
CA ALA A 233 12.51 23.56 -3.95
C ALA A 233 12.24 22.38 -4.90
N ILE A 234 10.98 22.20 -5.30
CA ILE A 234 10.61 21.21 -6.31
C ILE A 234 11.24 21.61 -7.65
N LYS A 235 11.98 20.70 -8.26
CA LYS A 235 12.66 20.92 -9.54
C LYS A 235 11.65 21.17 -10.66
N PRO A 236 11.94 22.04 -11.65
CA PRO A 236 10.97 22.43 -12.68
C PRO A 236 10.32 21.28 -13.43
N ARG A 237 11.10 20.26 -13.82
CA ARG A 237 10.60 19.07 -14.53
C ARG A 237 9.68 18.22 -13.64
N ILE A 238 9.97 18.15 -12.35
CA ILE A 238 9.13 17.46 -11.35
C ILE A 238 7.84 18.25 -11.12
N ALA A 239 7.92 19.57 -10.97
CA ALA A 239 6.74 20.41 -10.82
C ALA A 239 5.79 20.32 -12.03
N ALA A 240 6.33 20.23 -13.26
CA ALA A 240 5.53 20.01 -14.46
C ALA A 240 4.82 18.66 -14.43
N PHE A 241 5.50 17.58 -14.02
CA PHE A 241 4.90 16.26 -13.82
C PHE A 241 3.79 16.32 -12.76
N MET A 242 4.05 16.89 -11.59
CA MET A 242 3.08 16.98 -10.49
C MET A 242 1.82 17.74 -10.92
N LYS A 243 1.99 18.83 -11.64
CA LYS A 243 0.87 19.62 -12.18
C LYS A 243 0.00 18.78 -13.12
N ASP A 244 0.60 18.10 -14.09
CA ASP A 244 -0.15 17.27 -15.05
C ASP A 244 -0.81 16.07 -14.36
N LEU A 245 -0.14 15.46 -13.38
CA LEU A 245 -0.70 14.38 -12.57
C LEU A 245 -1.94 14.86 -11.80
N ASN A 246 -1.85 16.01 -11.13
CA ASN A 246 -2.98 16.59 -10.41
C ASN A 246 -4.18 16.84 -11.32
N GLU A 247 -3.96 17.39 -12.52
CA GLU A 247 -5.04 17.64 -13.47
C GLU A 247 -5.74 16.35 -13.92
N GLU A 248 -4.99 15.27 -14.19
CA GLU A 248 -5.57 13.96 -14.52
C GLU A 248 -6.33 13.35 -13.34
N LEU A 249 -5.78 13.43 -12.12
CA LEU A 249 -6.41 12.95 -10.89
C LEU A 249 -7.71 13.71 -10.59
N TRP A 250 -7.71 15.03 -10.70
CA TRP A 250 -8.92 15.85 -10.48
C TRP A 250 -10.03 15.53 -11.47
N LYS A 251 -9.72 15.29 -12.74
CA LYS A 251 -10.72 14.84 -13.74
C LYS A 251 -11.41 13.55 -13.33
N LEU A 252 -10.68 12.67 -12.63
CA LEU A 252 -11.18 11.38 -12.11
C LEU A 252 -11.74 11.46 -10.68
N GLY A 253 -11.93 12.68 -10.14
CA GLY A 253 -12.55 12.88 -8.84
C GLY A 253 -11.63 12.59 -7.64
N VAL A 254 -10.35 12.32 -7.88
CA VAL A 254 -9.36 12.16 -6.80
C VAL A 254 -9.02 13.52 -6.23
N LEU A 255 -9.20 13.69 -4.93
CA LEU A 255 -8.92 14.94 -4.21
C LEU A 255 -7.43 15.09 -3.88
N ALA A 256 -6.55 14.97 -4.89
CA ALA A 256 -5.12 15.22 -4.74
C ALA A 256 -4.90 16.65 -4.24
N LYS A 257 -4.22 16.80 -3.10
CA LYS A 257 -4.11 18.08 -2.40
C LYS A 257 -2.69 18.48 -2.08
N THR A 258 -1.89 17.57 -1.56
CA THR A 258 -0.53 17.86 -1.10
C THR A 258 0.48 17.16 -1.99
N GLU A 259 1.53 17.87 -2.37
CA GLU A 259 2.68 17.34 -3.09
C GLU A 259 3.95 17.98 -2.57
N HIS A 260 4.99 17.19 -2.35
CA HIS A 260 6.29 17.67 -1.87
C HIS A 260 7.41 16.67 -2.16
N ASN A 261 8.65 17.10 -1.90
CA ASN A 261 9.81 16.21 -1.89
C ASN A 261 9.85 15.40 -0.60
N GLU A 262 10.29 14.15 -0.70
CA GLU A 262 10.61 13.29 0.43
C GLU A 262 12.10 13.32 0.76
N VAL A 263 12.51 12.58 1.82
CA VAL A 263 13.87 12.65 2.38
C VAL A 263 14.92 12.13 1.40
N ALA A 264 14.67 11.00 0.74
CA ALA A 264 15.63 10.46 -0.21
C ALA A 264 15.71 11.31 -1.49
N PRO A 265 16.89 11.46 -2.11
CA PRO A 265 17.01 12.09 -3.41
C PRO A 265 16.10 11.42 -4.44
N ALA A 266 15.45 12.20 -5.29
CA ALA A 266 14.48 11.78 -6.31
C ALA A 266 13.17 11.17 -5.75
N GLN A 267 12.94 11.23 -4.44
CA GLN A 267 11.71 10.77 -3.79
C GLN A 267 10.73 11.92 -3.58
N HIS A 268 9.44 11.61 -3.75
CA HIS A 268 8.34 12.57 -3.65
C HIS A 268 7.12 11.91 -3.03
N GLU A 269 6.15 12.72 -2.60
CA GLU A 269 4.88 12.26 -2.04
C GLU A 269 3.70 13.02 -2.64
N MET A 270 2.58 12.34 -2.78
CA MET A 270 1.27 12.92 -3.05
C MET A 270 0.27 12.42 -2.00
N ALA A 271 -0.44 13.34 -1.35
CA ALA A 271 -1.46 13.03 -0.37
C ALA A 271 -2.83 13.57 -0.81
N PRO A 272 -3.87 12.71 -0.91
CA PRO A 272 -5.24 13.12 -1.18
C PRO A 272 -5.97 13.49 0.11
N ILE A 273 -7.06 14.23 -0.02
CA ILE A 273 -8.07 14.29 1.04
C ILE A 273 -8.75 12.92 1.14
N PHE A 274 -9.05 12.49 2.36
CA PHE A 274 -9.70 11.21 2.63
C PHE A 274 -11.10 11.10 2.00
N THR A 275 -11.49 9.86 1.71
CA THR A 275 -12.86 9.51 1.29
C THR A 275 -13.24 8.15 1.88
N THR A 276 -14.43 7.62 1.55
CA THR A 276 -14.83 6.27 1.99
C THR A 276 -13.86 5.23 1.48
N THR A 277 -13.58 4.22 2.28
CA THR A 277 -12.46 3.29 2.07
C THR A 277 -12.51 2.57 0.72
N ASN A 278 -13.69 2.18 0.23
CA ASN A 278 -13.84 1.55 -1.08
C ASN A 278 -13.47 2.50 -2.25
N ILE A 279 -13.89 3.76 -2.17
CA ILE A 279 -13.54 4.79 -3.16
C ILE A 279 -12.06 5.15 -3.04
N ALA A 280 -11.54 5.27 -1.82
CA ALA A 280 -10.12 5.53 -1.60
C ALA A 280 -9.23 4.42 -2.20
N ALA A 281 -9.65 3.15 -2.10
CA ALA A 281 -8.95 2.02 -2.71
C ALA A 281 -8.93 2.12 -4.24
N ASP A 282 -10.06 2.42 -4.87
CA ASP A 282 -10.13 2.64 -6.32
C ASP A 282 -9.27 3.83 -6.74
N HIS A 283 -9.37 4.96 -6.03
CA HIS A 283 -8.58 6.16 -6.30
C HIS A 283 -7.08 5.91 -6.16
N ASN A 284 -6.65 5.12 -5.18
CA ASN A 284 -5.22 4.83 -5.01
C ASN A 284 -4.69 3.95 -6.15
N GLN A 285 -5.44 2.98 -6.65
CA GLN A 285 -5.07 2.19 -7.82
C GLN A 285 -4.95 3.07 -9.08
N LEU A 286 -5.91 3.97 -9.30
CA LEU A 286 -5.85 4.95 -10.38
C LEU A 286 -4.65 5.88 -10.24
N THR A 287 -4.38 6.36 -9.05
CA THR A 287 -3.22 7.21 -8.75
C THR A 287 -1.91 6.54 -9.13
N MET A 288 -1.70 5.30 -8.71
CA MET A 288 -0.48 4.54 -9.05
C MET A 288 -0.32 4.33 -10.55
N GLU A 289 -1.42 4.06 -11.26
CA GLU A 289 -1.40 3.90 -12.72
C GLU A 289 -1.07 5.23 -13.42
N LEU A 290 -1.74 6.31 -13.02
CA LEU A 290 -1.53 7.64 -13.61
C LEU A 290 -0.14 8.19 -13.33
N MET A 291 0.42 7.99 -12.14
CA MET A 291 1.81 8.34 -11.84
C MET A 291 2.79 7.76 -12.86
N ARG A 292 2.63 6.47 -13.19
CA ARG A 292 3.48 5.82 -14.21
C ARG A 292 3.27 6.40 -15.60
N LYS A 293 2.02 6.61 -16.01
CA LYS A 293 1.67 7.13 -17.35
C LYS A 293 2.11 8.58 -17.55
N VAL A 294 1.84 9.43 -16.57
CA VAL A 294 2.19 10.85 -16.64
C VAL A 294 3.71 11.03 -16.59
N ALA A 295 4.43 10.25 -15.77
CA ALA A 295 5.90 10.30 -15.73
C ALA A 295 6.52 10.10 -17.12
N GLN A 296 6.01 9.16 -17.91
CA GLN A 296 6.50 8.90 -19.27
C GLN A 296 6.32 10.12 -20.20
N ARG A 297 5.25 10.90 -20.05
CA ARG A 297 5.03 12.13 -20.83
C ARG A 297 6.12 13.17 -20.57
N HIS A 298 6.72 13.15 -19.39
CA HIS A 298 7.80 14.04 -18.96
C HIS A 298 9.20 13.44 -19.14
N GLY A 299 9.33 12.29 -19.84
CA GLY A 299 10.59 11.57 -19.99
C GLY A 299 11.15 11.06 -18.65
N LEU A 300 10.26 10.79 -17.69
CA LEU A 300 10.55 10.23 -16.38
C LEU A 300 9.95 8.81 -16.26
N VAL A 301 10.42 8.08 -15.26
CA VAL A 301 9.79 6.84 -14.82
C VAL A 301 9.47 6.95 -13.33
N CYS A 302 8.24 6.62 -12.97
CA CYS A 302 7.79 6.56 -11.59
C CYS A 302 8.04 5.14 -11.04
N LEU A 303 8.85 5.05 -9.99
CA LEU A 303 9.13 3.82 -9.27
C LEU A 303 8.23 3.79 -8.01
N LEU A 304 7.41 2.76 -7.91
CA LEU A 304 6.51 2.51 -6.78
C LEU A 304 7.01 1.36 -5.89
N HIS A 305 8.18 0.79 -6.18
CA HIS A 305 8.79 -0.22 -5.32
C HIS A 305 9.13 0.37 -3.95
N GLU A 306 8.98 -0.43 -2.89
CA GLU A 306 9.18 -0.01 -1.50
C GLU A 306 10.63 0.38 -1.18
N LYS A 307 11.60 -0.24 -1.87
CA LYS A 307 13.04 0.01 -1.68
C LYS A 307 13.78 0.00 -3.02
N PRO A 308 13.60 1.02 -3.89
CA PRO A 308 14.25 1.03 -5.20
C PRO A 308 15.77 1.16 -5.11
N PHE A 309 16.28 1.82 -4.07
CA PHE A 309 17.70 2.09 -3.88
C PHE A 309 18.12 1.73 -2.47
N ASP A 310 19.22 1.02 -2.34
CA ASP A 310 19.80 0.69 -1.05
C ASP A 310 20.51 1.91 -0.43
N GLY A 311 20.55 1.98 0.90
CA GLY A 311 21.24 3.03 1.62
C GLY A 311 20.55 4.39 1.71
N VAL A 312 19.34 4.54 1.12
CA VAL A 312 18.46 5.72 1.26
C VAL A 312 17.07 5.29 1.69
N ASN A 313 16.20 6.23 2.08
CA ASN A 313 14.83 5.92 2.47
C ASN A 313 14.08 5.14 1.39
N GLY A 314 13.22 4.23 1.82
CA GLY A 314 12.24 3.57 0.98
C GLY A 314 10.94 4.34 0.90
N SER A 315 10.02 3.87 0.06
CA SER A 315 8.69 4.45 -0.14
C SER A 315 7.60 3.60 0.49
N GLY A 316 6.76 4.25 1.26
CA GLY A 316 5.57 3.66 1.88
C GLY A 316 4.29 4.31 1.40
N LYS A 317 3.24 4.01 2.17
CA LYS A 317 1.91 4.53 1.96
C LYS A 317 1.26 4.67 3.33
N HIS A 318 1.27 5.90 3.89
CA HIS A 318 0.66 6.11 5.18
C HIS A 318 -0.85 6.05 5.07
N ASN A 319 -1.46 5.07 5.71
CA ASN A 319 -2.90 4.80 5.64
C ASN A 319 -3.62 5.53 6.79
N ASN A 320 -4.10 6.73 6.51
CA ASN A 320 -4.85 7.54 7.47
C ASN A 320 -6.31 7.04 7.53
N TRP A 321 -6.64 6.26 8.55
CA TRP A 321 -7.90 5.56 8.71
C TRP A 321 -8.73 6.14 9.85
N SER A 322 -10.06 6.29 9.64
CA SER A 322 -11.01 6.70 10.65
C SER A 322 -12.40 6.07 10.44
N ILE A 323 -13.32 6.33 11.36
CA ILE A 323 -14.69 5.81 11.34
C ILE A 323 -15.64 6.99 11.46
N SER A 324 -16.62 7.09 10.55
CA SER A 324 -17.58 8.19 10.56
C SER A 324 -19.02 7.70 10.35
N THR A 325 -19.97 8.39 10.97
CA THR A 325 -21.41 8.18 10.78
C THR A 325 -21.90 8.86 9.50
N ASP A 326 -23.06 8.47 9.01
CA ASP A 326 -23.79 9.15 7.93
C ASP A 326 -24.30 10.54 8.31
N THR A 327 -24.33 10.87 9.60
CA THR A 327 -24.61 12.20 10.13
C THR A 327 -23.38 13.12 10.18
N GLY A 328 -22.21 12.63 9.79
CA GLY A 328 -20.97 13.40 9.70
C GLY A 328 -20.14 13.43 10.99
N VAL A 329 -20.48 12.63 11.99
CA VAL A 329 -19.71 12.52 13.23
C VAL A 329 -18.55 11.55 13.04
N ASN A 330 -17.31 11.99 13.33
CA ASN A 330 -16.14 11.13 13.40
C ASN A 330 -16.08 10.47 14.79
N LEU A 331 -16.10 9.14 14.85
CA LEU A 331 -16.15 8.38 16.11
C LEU A 331 -14.79 8.31 16.83
N LEU A 332 -13.72 8.72 16.16
CA LEU A 332 -12.38 8.83 16.71
C LEU A 332 -11.99 10.30 17.01
N GLU A 333 -12.96 11.21 17.01
CA GLU A 333 -12.78 12.60 17.41
C GLU A 333 -12.81 12.71 18.93
N PRO A 334 -11.67 13.04 19.59
CA PRO A 334 -11.61 13.11 21.05
C PRO A 334 -12.47 14.26 21.63
N GLY A 335 -12.69 15.31 20.85
CA GLY A 335 -13.38 16.51 21.30
C GLY A 335 -12.52 17.39 22.20
N GLU A 336 -13.17 18.32 22.90
CA GLU A 336 -12.48 19.27 23.80
C GLU A 336 -12.14 18.63 25.17
N THR A 337 -12.97 17.69 25.63
CA THR A 337 -12.81 16.97 26.90
C THR A 337 -12.75 15.45 26.66
N PRO A 338 -11.64 14.91 26.16
CA PRO A 338 -11.53 13.48 25.80
C PRO A 338 -11.81 12.54 26.98
N TYR A 339 -11.45 12.93 28.20
CA TYR A 339 -11.68 12.14 29.43
C TYR A 339 -13.17 11.92 29.72
N GLU A 340 -14.03 12.89 29.38
CA GLU A 340 -15.48 12.81 29.56
C GLU A 340 -16.21 12.19 28.36
N ASN A 341 -15.54 12.02 27.24
CA ASN A 341 -16.13 11.49 26.01
C ASN A 341 -16.12 9.95 26.01
N ALA A 342 -17.06 9.35 26.72
CA ALA A 342 -17.13 7.90 26.89
C ALA A 342 -17.30 7.15 25.56
N GLN A 343 -18.03 7.71 24.59
CA GLN A 343 -18.18 7.11 23.26
C GLN A 343 -16.84 7.06 22.54
N PHE A 344 -16.11 8.17 22.49
CA PHE A 344 -14.76 8.19 21.91
C PHE A 344 -13.83 7.19 22.62
N LEU A 345 -13.80 7.18 23.95
CA LEU A 345 -12.97 6.27 24.73
C LEU A 345 -13.28 4.79 24.43
N LEU A 346 -14.55 4.44 24.26
CA LEU A 346 -14.94 3.08 23.91
C LEU A 346 -14.43 2.67 22.52
N PHE A 347 -14.58 3.54 21.50
CA PHE A 347 -14.06 3.29 20.17
C PHE A 347 -12.52 3.25 20.15
N LEU A 348 -11.85 4.12 20.90
CA LEU A 348 -10.41 4.10 21.10
C LEU A 348 -9.95 2.76 21.72
N CYS A 349 -10.61 2.30 22.77
CA CYS A 349 -10.33 1.02 23.42
C CYS A 349 -10.55 -0.17 22.48
N ALA A 350 -11.57 -0.12 21.62
CA ALA A 350 -11.77 -1.16 20.60
C ALA A 350 -10.60 -1.22 19.62
N VAL A 351 -10.05 -0.08 19.20
CA VAL A 351 -8.87 -0.05 18.31
C VAL A 351 -7.63 -0.54 19.05
N ILE A 352 -7.39 -0.12 20.30
CA ILE A 352 -6.23 -0.57 21.10
C ILE A 352 -6.25 -2.09 21.25
N LYS A 353 -7.39 -2.66 21.64
CA LYS A 353 -7.55 -4.09 21.81
C LYS A 353 -7.37 -4.83 20.49
N ALA A 354 -7.97 -4.35 19.40
CA ALA A 354 -7.85 -4.94 18.06
C ALA A 354 -6.41 -5.00 17.58
N VAL A 355 -5.65 -3.92 17.75
CA VAL A 355 -4.24 -3.85 17.35
C VAL A 355 -3.38 -4.79 18.19
N ASP A 356 -3.65 -4.91 19.48
CA ASP A 356 -2.90 -5.82 20.36
C ASP A 356 -3.20 -7.29 20.07
N GLU A 357 -4.45 -7.69 19.92
CA GLU A 357 -4.83 -9.09 19.71
C GLU A 357 -4.50 -9.60 18.31
N TYR A 358 -4.54 -8.72 17.29
CA TYR A 358 -4.37 -9.05 15.88
C TYR A 358 -3.16 -8.35 15.23
N GLN A 359 -2.10 -8.10 15.99
CA GLN A 359 -0.85 -7.53 15.48
C GLN A 359 -0.22 -8.36 14.36
N ASP A 360 -0.39 -9.67 14.40
CA ASP A 360 0.00 -10.61 13.34
C ASP A 360 -0.74 -10.33 12.02
N LEU A 361 -2.07 -10.17 12.05
CA LEU A 361 -2.85 -9.84 10.86
C LEU A 361 -2.50 -8.48 10.27
N LEU A 362 -2.23 -7.49 11.12
CA LEU A 362 -1.76 -6.18 10.65
C LEU A 362 -0.41 -6.31 9.93
N ARG A 363 0.54 -7.08 10.48
CA ARG A 363 1.82 -7.35 9.82
C ARG A 363 1.63 -8.14 8.52
N ILE A 364 0.74 -9.15 8.49
CA ILE A 364 0.40 -9.92 7.29
C ILE A 364 -0.20 -9.02 6.21
N SER A 365 -0.99 -8.02 6.58
CA SER A 365 -1.65 -7.12 5.63
C SER A 365 -0.67 -6.29 4.80
N VAL A 366 0.54 -6.13 5.27
CA VAL A 366 1.64 -5.35 4.63
C VAL A 366 2.83 -6.23 4.27
N ALA A 367 2.65 -7.55 4.27
CA ALA A 367 3.71 -8.51 3.97
C ALA A 367 3.89 -8.69 2.47
N SER A 368 5.06 -8.31 1.98
CA SER A 368 5.52 -8.52 0.60
C SER A 368 7.05 -8.54 0.54
N ALA A 369 7.61 -9.17 -0.49
CA ALA A 369 9.05 -9.21 -0.70
C ALA A 369 9.66 -7.81 -0.77
N GLY A 370 8.98 -6.87 -1.46
CA GLY A 370 9.42 -5.47 -1.55
C GLY A 370 9.44 -4.76 -0.20
N ASN A 371 8.38 -4.92 0.58
CA ASN A 371 8.24 -4.24 1.86
C ASN A 371 9.15 -4.81 2.95
N ASP A 372 9.54 -6.08 2.85
CA ASP A 372 10.54 -6.69 3.75
C ASP A 372 11.92 -6.00 3.64
N HIS A 373 12.26 -5.44 2.46
CA HIS A 373 13.47 -4.63 2.29
C HIS A 373 13.38 -3.23 2.91
N ARG A 374 12.16 -2.71 3.10
CA ARG A 374 11.90 -1.37 3.65
C ARG A 374 11.76 -1.37 5.16
N LEU A 375 10.98 -2.28 5.74
CA LEU A 375 10.68 -2.30 7.17
C LEU A 375 11.94 -2.48 8.03
N GLY A 376 12.10 -1.61 9.02
CA GLY A 376 13.27 -1.60 9.92
C GLY A 376 14.56 -1.03 9.32
N ALA A 377 14.50 -0.43 8.12
CA ALA A 377 15.64 0.17 7.44
C ALA A 377 15.38 1.64 7.08
N ASN A 378 16.37 2.52 7.24
CA ASN A 378 16.34 3.91 6.77
C ASN A 378 15.00 4.63 7.04
N GLU A 379 14.71 4.92 8.30
CA GLU A 379 13.51 5.64 8.78
C GLU A 379 12.15 4.92 8.56
N ALA A 380 12.13 3.65 8.20
CA ALA A 380 10.91 2.84 8.19
C ALA A 380 10.70 2.16 9.55
N PRO A 381 9.44 2.02 10.04
CA PRO A 381 9.17 1.36 11.30
C PRO A 381 9.66 -0.10 11.28
N PRO A 382 10.08 -0.65 12.45
CA PRO A 382 10.43 -2.06 12.55
C PRO A 382 9.19 -2.95 12.28
N ALA A 383 9.42 -4.25 12.04
CA ALA A 383 8.36 -5.24 11.82
C ALA A 383 7.57 -5.59 13.10
N ILE A 384 7.58 -4.73 14.09
CA ILE A 384 6.86 -4.82 15.35
C ILE A 384 5.69 -3.84 15.30
N VAL A 385 4.47 -4.35 15.43
CA VAL A 385 3.30 -3.49 15.53
C VAL A 385 3.22 -2.92 16.95
N SER A 386 3.20 -1.59 17.07
CA SER A 386 2.98 -0.86 18.32
C SER A 386 2.16 0.40 18.03
N MET A 387 1.54 0.97 19.07
CA MET A 387 0.63 2.11 18.92
C MET A 387 1.19 3.33 19.69
N PHE A 388 1.26 4.47 18.99
CA PHE A 388 1.55 5.77 19.58
C PHE A 388 0.25 6.53 19.84
N LEU A 389 0.06 6.96 21.10
CA LEU A 389 -1.09 7.78 21.50
C LEU A 389 -0.71 9.22 21.86
N GLY A 390 0.56 9.48 22.15
CA GLY A 390 1.02 10.73 22.70
C GLY A 390 0.80 10.86 24.20
N SER A 391 1.33 11.94 24.81
CA SER A 391 1.32 12.15 26.24
C SER A 391 -0.09 12.30 26.82
N ASP A 392 -0.91 13.14 26.18
CA ASP A 392 -2.20 13.53 26.75
C ASP A 392 -3.19 12.37 26.81
N LEU A 393 -3.37 11.61 25.70
CA LEU A 393 -4.21 10.43 25.73
C LEU A 393 -3.66 9.33 26.65
N SER A 394 -2.34 9.16 26.72
CA SER A 394 -1.75 8.19 27.64
C SER A 394 -2.00 8.53 29.11
N GLU A 395 -1.92 9.80 29.50
CA GLU A 395 -2.24 10.27 30.83
C GLU A 395 -3.72 10.08 31.17
N ILE A 396 -4.62 10.34 30.20
CA ILE A 396 -6.06 10.10 30.35
C ILE A 396 -6.33 8.60 30.60
N LEU A 397 -5.75 7.72 29.78
CA LEU A 397 -5.92 6.28 29.94
C LEU A 397 -5.34 5.78 31.27
N GLU A 398 -4.20 6.32 31.72
CA GLU A 398 -3.62 5.99 33.00
C GLU A 398 -4.49 6.46 34.19
N ALA A 399 -5.10 7.65 34.08
CA ALA A 399 -6.02 8.15 35.09
C ALA A 399 -7.28 7.27 35.19
N ILE A 400 -7.85 6.84 34.04
CA ILE A 400 -8.99 5.92 34.00
C ILE A 400 -8.63 4.57 34.62
N GLU A 401 -7.46 3.99 34.26
CA GLU A 401 -7.01 2.71 34.81
C GLU A 401 -6.88 2.73 36.34
N LYS A 402 -6.35 3.84 36.88
CA LYS A 402 -6.11 4.03 38.31
C LYS A 402 -7.29 4.61 39.08
N GLU A 403 -8.39 4.91 38.44
CA GLU A 403 -9.53 5.64 39.00
C GLU A 403 -9.11 6.97 39.65
N ALA A 404 -8.12 7.64 39.07
CA ALA A 404 -7.58 8.89 39.56
C ALA A 404 -8.28 10.08 38.89
N PRO A 405 -8.46 11.21 39.64
CA PRO A 405 -9.00 12.42 39.02
C PRO A 405 -8.04 12.94 37.93
N TYR A 406 -8.63 13.45 36.86
CA TYR A 406 -7.90 14.08 35.76
C TYR A 406 -8.35 15.53 35.59
N ASP A 407 -7.50 16.47 35.93
CA ASP A 407 -7.86 17.91 35.98
C ASP A 407 -7.73 18.60 34.59
N GLY A 408 -7.42 17.83 33.52
CA GLY A 408 -7.21 18.40 32.17
C GLY A 408 -5.95 19.28 32.10
N LYS A 409 -5.40 19.40 30.90
CA LYS A 409 -4.33 20.37 30.64
C LYS A 409 -4.89 21.54 29.86
N GLU A 410 -4.65 22.78 30.31
CA GLU A 410 -4.87 23.95 29.46
C GLU A 410 -4.01 23.84 28.20
N LYS A 411 -4.63 24.05 27.03
CA LYS A 411 -3.92 24.05 25.75
C LYS A 411 -2.84 25.14 25.76
N GLU A 412 -1.59 24.72 25.65
CA GLU A 412 -0.45 25.62 25.66
C GLU A 412 -0.46 26.52 24.40
N VAL A 413 -0.36 27.82 24.62
CA VAL A 413 -0.25 28.81 23.52
C VAL A 413 1.23 29.00 23.16
N LEU A 414 1.60 28.56 21.97
CA LEU A 414 2.98 28.76 21.46
C LEU A 414 3.21 30.25 21.16
N ARG A 415 4.30 30.77 21.74
CA ARG A 415 4.80 32.14 21.52
C ARG A 415 6.19 32.05 20.89
N ILE A 416 6.26 32.34 19.60
CA ILE A 416 7.52 32.25 18.82
C ILE A 416 8.49 33.41 19.18
N GLY A 417 8.06 34.36 20.03
CA GLY A 417 8.93 35.44 20.53
C GLY A 417 9.06 36.67 19.57
N VAL A 418 8.37 36.67 18.46
CA VAL A 418 8.35 37.78 17.51
C VAL A 418 6.96 38.40 17.53
N HIS A 419 6.86 39.72 17.74
CA HIS A 419 5.58 40.44 17.93
C HIS A 419 4.64 40.40 16.72
N THR A 420 5.20 40.27 15.51
CA THR A 420 4.44 40.23 14.23
C THR A 420 3.92 38.84 13.88
N LEU A 421 4.36 37.77 14.59
CA LEU A 421 3.92 36.40 14.32
C LEU A 421 2.65 36.09 15.10
N PRO A 422 1.70 35.35 14.50
CA PRO A 422 0.47 34.93 15.18
C PRO A 422 0.80 33.99 16.33
N LYS A 423 0.00 34.08 17.38
CA LYS A 423 -0.03 33.10 18.46
C LYS A 423 -1.01 32.00 18.07
N PHE A 424 -0.65 30.75 18.27
CA PHE A 424 -1.54 29.62 18.01
C PHE A 424 -1.43 28.59 19.13
N GLN A 425 -2.48 27.78 19.29
CA GLN A 425 -2.50 26.71 20.25
C GLN A 425 -1.59 25.57 19.75
N ARG A 426 -0.85 24.97 20.68
CA ARG A 426 -0.10 23.75 20.43
C ARG A 426 -1.10 22.59 20.31
N ASP A 427 -0.87 21.69 19.34
CA ASP A 427 -1.62 20.45 19.24
C ASP A 427 -1.36 19.58 20.49
N ALA A 428 -2.37 18.81 20.90
CA ALA A 428 -2.29 17.95 22.09
C ALA A 428 -1.26 16.84 21.97
N THR A 429 -0.92 16.41 20.74
CA THR A 429 0.04 15.35 20.46
C THR A 429 1.00 15.77 19.36
N ASP A 430 2.28 15.43 19.52
CA ASP A 430 3.26 15.46 18.45
C ASP A 430 3.11 14.22 17.57
N ARG A 431 3.64 14.24 16.35
CA ARG A 431 3.71 13.07 15.47
C ARG A 431 4.94 12.24 15.83
N ASN A 432 4.76 10.95 16.11
CA ASN A 432 5.87 10.03 16.24
C ASN A 432 6.11 9.34 14.91
N ARG A 433 7.05 9.84 14.12
CA ARG A 433 7.43 9.30 12.82
C ARG A 433 8.01 7.88 12.87
N THR A 434 8.39 7.40 14.06
CA THR A 434 8.97 6.06 14.25
C THR A 434 7.92 5.01 14.60
N SER A 435 6.68 5.42 14.93
CA SER A 435 5.61 4.50 15.28
C SER A 435 4.94 3.91 14.04
N PRO A 436 4.70 2.61 13.99
CA PRO A 436 3.98 1.97 12.89
C PRO A 436 2.48 2.27 12.87
N PHE A 437 1.88 2.61 14.03
CA PHE A 437 0.46 2.89 14.16
C PHE A 437 0.26 4.03 15.16
N ALA A 438 -0.11 5.21 14.67
CA ALA A 438 -0.15 6.43 15.49
C ALA A 438 -1.52 7.12 15.45
N VAL A 439 -1.94 7.66 16.59
CA VAL A 439 -3.07 8.61 16.66
C VAL A 439 -2.59 9.96 16.13
N THR A 440 -3.31 10.52 15.16
CA THR A 440 -3.04 11.84 14.60
C THR A 440 -4.33 12.67 14.58
N GLY A 441 -4.68 13.25 15.74
CA GLY A 441 -5.91 14.02 15.93
C GLY A 441 -7.13 13.12 16.05
N ASN A 442 -7.89 12.93 14.97
CA ASN A 442 -9.13 12.17 14.93
C ASN A 442 -9.10 10.95 14.00
N LYS A 443 -7.89 10.39 13.78
CA LYS A 443 -7.66 9.25 12.93
C LYS A 443 -6.43 8.48 13.40
N PHE A 444 -6.29 7.26 12.89
CA PHE A 444 -5.08 6.46 13.03
C PHE A 444 -4.29 6.46 11.71
N GLU A 445 -3.01 6.65 11.79
CA GLU A 445 -2.05 6.56 10.70
C GLU A 445 -1.28 5.25 10.79
N PHE A 446 -1.55 4.31 9.88
CA PHE A 446 -0.80 3.06 9.77
C PHE A 446 0.28 3.20 8.71
N ARG A 447 1.54 3.18 9.13
CA ARG A 447 2.72 3.59 8.36
C ARG A 447 3.50 2.44 7.71
N MET A 448 3.07 1.20 7.91
CA MET A 448 3.81 0.02 7.47
C MET A 448 3.52 -0.39 6.02
N LEU A 449 2.51 0.17 5.34
CA LEU A 449 2.17 -0.23 3.99
C LEU A 449 3.29 0.13 3.00
N GLY A 450 3.56 -0.79 2.09
CA GLY A 450 4.45 -0.57 0.97
C GLY A 450 3.85 0.31 -0.13
N SER A 451 4.69 1.07 -0.80
CA SER A 451 4.28 2.00 -1.87
C SER A 451 3.59 1.30 -3.04
N ALA A 452 3.99 0.08 -3.41
CA ALA A 452 3.41 -0.68 -4.51
C ALA A 452 2.11 -1.41 -4.15
N GLU A 453 1.78 -1.54 -2.87
CA GLU A 453 0.66 -2.36 -2.42
C GLU A 453 -0.70 -1.68 -2.59
N SER A 454 -1.76 -2.51 -2.75
CA SER A 454 -3.13 -2.05 -2.64
C SER A 454 -3.48 -1.78 -1.17
N ILE A 455 -4.16 -0.69 -0.90
CA ILE A 455 -4.67 -0.40 0.45
C ILE A 455 -5.85 -1.29 0.86
N SER A 456 -6.42 -2.06 -0.07
CA SER A 456 -7.61 -2.90 0.20
C SER A 456 -7.34 -3.96 1.26
N CYS A 457 -6.20 -4.66 1.19
CA CYS A 457 -5.88 -5.73 2.15
C CYS A 457 -5.77 -5.19 3.58
N THR A 458 -4.98 -4.14 3.78
CA THR A 458 -4.80 -3.52 5.10
C THR A 458 -6.10 -2.99 5.69
N ASN A 459 -6.91 -2.32 4.87
CA ASN A 459 -8.19 -1.80 5.35
C ASN A 459 -9.22 -2.91 5.60
N THR A 460 -9.18 -4.01 4.86
CA THR A 460 -9.97 -5.21 5.16
C THR A 460 -9.63 -5.75 6.55
N VAL A 461 -8.35 -5.86 6.87
CA VAL A 461 -7.88 -6.31 8.19
C VAL A 461 -8.31 -5.32 9.29
N LEU A 462 -7.99 -4.02 9.15
CA LEU A 462 -8.34 -2.98 10.13
C LEU A 462 -9.84 -2.97 10.43
N ASN A 463 -10.67 -2.96 9.40
CA ASN A 463 -12.12 -2.96 9.58
C ASN A 463 -12.60 -4.22 10.31
N THR A 464 -12.04 -5.39 10.00
CA THR A 464 -12.51 -6.67 10.56
C THR A 464 -12.10 -6.84 12.01
N ILE A 465 -10.82 -6.52 12.35
CA ILE A 465 -10.35 -6.64 13.74
C ILE A 465 -11.09 -5.67 14.67
N VAL A 466 -11.34 -4.43 14.22
CA VAL A 466 -12.11 -3.44 15.00
C VAL A 466 -13.59 -3.85 15.08
N ALA A 467 -14.16 -4.42 14.00
CA ALA A 467 -15.53 -4.95 14.06
C ALA A 467 -15.67 -6.06 15.08
N GLU A 468 -14.68 -6.92 15.27
CA GLU A 468 -14.70 -7.97 16.27
C GLU A 468 -14.73 -7.40 17.68
N GLU A 469 -13.90 -6.42 17.98
CA GLU A 469 -13.87 -5.82 19.30
C GLU A 469 -15.16 -5.05 19.60
N LEU A 470 -15.69 -4.32 18.63
CA LEU A 470 -17.00 -3.68 18.76
C LEU A 470 -18.13 -4.70 18.95
N ARG A 471 -18.04 -5.90 18.34
CA ARG A 471 -18.98 -6.99 18.58
C ARG A 471 -18.93 -7.46 20.03
N GLN A 472 -17.74 -7.75 20.54
CA GLN A 472 -17.55 -8.20 21.91
C GLN A 472 -18.04 -7.15 22.90
N PHE A 473 -17.73 -5.87 22.66
CA PHE A 473 -18.19 -4.77 23.49
C PHE A 473 -19.71 -4.63 23.47
N ALA A 474 -20.32 -4.72 22.29
CA ALA A 474 -21.78 -4.68 22.16
C ALA A 474 -22.44 -5.86 22.86
N ASP A 475 -21.94 -7.10 22.69
CA ASP A 475 -22.49 -8.30 23.33
C ASP A 475 -22.49 -8.18 24.87
N LEU A 476 -21.44 -7.56 25.44
CA LEU A 476 -21.34 -7.32 26.87
C LEU A 476 -22.32 -6.22 27.35
N LEU A 477 -22.33 -5.10 26.61
CA LEU A 477 -23.07 -3.91 27.05
C LEU A 477 -24.58 -4.00 26.80
N GLU A 478 -25.03 -4.73 25.75
CA GLU A 478 -26.46 -4.96 25.47
C GLU A 478 -27.14 -5.78 26.56
N GLY A 479 -26.40 -6.61 27.30
CA GLY A 479 -26.91 -7.42 28.41
C GLY A 479 -26.77 -6.79 29.78
N ALA A 480 -26.18 -5.61 29.92
CA ALA A 480 -25.88 -4.99 31.19
C ALA A 480 -27.12 -4.30 31.80
N GLU A 481 -27.40 -4.59 33.06
CA GLU A 481 -28.47 -3.88 33.83
C GLU A 481 -28.03 -2.43 34.16
N ASP A 482 -26.75 -2.22 34.45
CA ASP A 482 -26.10 -0.93 34.62
C ASP A 482 -25.15 -0.67 33.45
N PHE A 483 -25.61 0.04 32.44
CA PHE A 483 -24.83 0.36 31.23
C PHE A 483 -23.60 1.21 31.55
N GLU A 484 -23.72 2.24 32.39
CA GLU A 484 -22.63 3.16 32.70
C GLU A 484 -21.54 2.45 33.49
N GLY A 485 -21.88 1.69 34.52
CA GLY A 485 -20.91 0.89 35.28
C GLY A 485 -20.20 -0.16 34.42
N ALA A 486 -20.97 -0.91 33.63
CA ALA A 486 -20.38 -1.93 32.72
C ALA A 486 -19.45 -1.32 31.66
N MET A 487 -19.81 -0.16 31.15
CA MET A 487 -18.97 0.58 30.19
C MET A 487 -17.65 1.05 30.81
N HIS A 488 -17.72 1.64 32.03
CA HIS A 488 -16.51 2.05 32.74
C HIS A 488 -15.58 0.87 33.05
N ASP A 489 -16.15 -0.23 33.53
CA ASP A 489 -15.38 -1.44 33.82
C ASP A 489 -14.76 -2.03 32.55
N LEU A 490 -15.49 -2.01 31.41
CA LEU A 490 -15.00 -2.46 30.13
C LEU A 490 -13.81 -1.62 29.62
N ILE A 491 -13.95 -0.29 29.65
CA ILE A 491 -12.88 0.64 29.25
C ILE A 491 -11.64 0.42 30.12
N ARG A 492 -11.80 0.43 31.45
CA ARG A 492 -10.72 0.21 32.41
C ARG A 492 -10.04 -1.14 32.23
N GLY A 493 -10.81 -2.20 32.09
CA GLY A 493 -10.32 -3.55 31.85
C GLY A 493 -9.52 -3.65 30.56
N THR A 494 -10.05 -3.09 29.47
CA THR A 494 -9.38 -3.07 28.17
C THR A 494 -8.04 -2.32 28.22
N ILE A 495 -7.99 -1.16 28.85
CA ILE A 495 -6.73 -0.40 29.02
C ILE A 495 -5.71 -1.24 29.76
N ARG A 496 -6.07 -1.81 30.93
CA ARG A 496 -5.18 -2.62 31.77
C ARG A 496 -4.60 -3.81 31.00
N ASP A 497 -5.45 -4.53 30.25
CA ASP A 497 -5.09 -5.80 29.65
C ASP A 497 -4.33 -5.64 28.32
N HIS A 498 -4.53 -4.50 27.59
CA HIS A 498 -3.97 -4.27 26.27
C HIS A 498 -2.98 -3.10 26.16
N LYS A 499 -2.66 -2.40 27.24
CA LYS A 499 -1.71 -1.27 27.22
C LYS A 499 -0.28 -1.66 26.80
N ARG A 500 0.05 -2.95 26.75
CA ARG A 500 1.36 -3.45 26.30
C ARG A 500 1.70 -3.02 24.87
N ILE A 501 0.68 -2.80 24.02
CA ILE A 501 0.84 -2.38 22.63
C ILE A 501 1.20 -0.90 22.50
N ILE A 502 0.91 -0.09 23.55
CA ILE A 502 1.14 1.36 23.54
C ILE A 502 2.60 1.66 23.77
N PHE A 503 3.24 2.36 22.83
CA PHE A 503 4.62 2.79 22.92
C PHE A 503 4.79 4.21 22.36
N ASN A 504 5.16 5.13 23.22
CA ASN A 504 5.34 6.55 22.89
C ASN A 504 6.81 6.95 22.66
N GLY A 505 7.73 5.98 22.71
CA GLY A 505 9.17 6.19 22.55
C GLY A 505 9.65 6.12 21.10
N ASP A 506 10.95 6.11 20.92
CA ASP A 506 11.61 5.98 19.62
C ASP A 506 11.60 4.51 19.14
N GLY A 507 10.81 4.20 18.14
CA GLY A 507 10.70 2.86 17.54
C GLY A 507 11.95 2.42 16.75
N TYR A 508 12.87 3.33 16.45
CA TYR A 508 14.15 3.01 15.79
C TYR A 508 15.25 2.61 16.77
N ASP A 509 15.08 2.89 18.07
CA ASP A 509 16.05 2.51 19.07
C ASP A 509 16.17 0.97 19.19
N ALA A 510 17.38 0.45 19.20
CA ALA A 510 17.63 -1.00 19.31
C ALA A 510 17.05 -1.59 20.62
N SER A 511 16.99 -0.82 21.69
CA SER A 511 16.38 -1.23 22.97
C SER A 511 14.87 -1.49 22.86
N TRP A 512 14.21 -0.91 21.85
CA TRP A 512 12.79 -1.15 21.61
C TRP A 512 12.52 -2.61 21.24
N VAL A 513 13.38 -3.25 20.47
CA VAL A 513 13.22 -4.65 20.09
C VAL A 513 13.22 -5.55 21.33
N GLU A 514 14.15 -5.34 22.27
CA GLU A 514 14.21 -6.08 23.52
C GLU A 514 12.99 -5.80 24.42
N GLU A 515 12.57 -4.54 24.50
CA GLU A 515 11.37 -4.13 25.25
C GLU A 515 10.09 -4.74 24.67
N ALA A 516 9.95 -4.76 23.34
CA ALA A 516 8.81 -5.36 22.66
C ALA A 516 8.72 -6.87 22.92
N GLU A 517 9.85 -7.57 22.87
CA GLU A 517 9.93 -9.00 23.21
C GLU A 517 9.52 -9.25 24.67
N ARG A 518 10.01 -8.43 25.60
CA ARG A 518 9.63 -8.51 27.02
C ARG A 518 8.13 -8.28 27.25
N ARG A 519 7.49 -7.42 26.43
CA ARG A 519 6.04 -7.19 26.43
C ARG A 519 5.23 -8.31 25.75
N GLY A 520 5.91 -9.26 25.10
CA GLY A 520 5.27 -10.32 24.33
C GLY A 520 4.68 -9.84 22.99
N LEU A 521 5.23 -8.78 22.41
CA LEU A 521 4.87 -8.30 21.08
C LEU A 521 5.61 -9.12 20.02
N LEU A 522 4.95 -9.31 18.86
CA LEU A 522 5.50 -10.08 17.75
C LEU A 522 6.50 -9.23 16.93
N ASN A 523 7.60 -9.86 16.53
CA ASN A 523 8.56 -9.28 15.59
C ASN A 523 8.70 -10.18 14.37
N LEU A 524 7.74 -10.07 13.46
CA LEU A 524 7.66 -10.89 12.24
C LEU A 524 8.43 -10.21 11.11
N LYS A 525 9.74 -10.42 11.06
CA LYS A 525 10.69 -9.67 10.23
C LYS A 525 10.47 -9.88 8.73
N SER A 526 10.08 -11.07 8.32
CA SER A 526 9.90 -11.42 6.91
C SER A 526 8.46 -11.78 6.58
N THR A 527 8.14 -11.74 5.30
CA THR A 527 6.84 -12.18 4.79
C THR A 527 6.53 -13.65 5.11
N PRO A 528 7.43 -14.64 4.94
CA PRO A 528 7.17 -16.01 5.37
C PRO A 528 6.90 -16.13 6.88
N ASP A 529 7.65 -15.42 7.73
CA ASP A 529 7.40 -15.40 9.17
C ASP A 529 6.00 -14.87 9.52
N ALA A 530 5.55 -13.83 8.83
CA ALA A 530 4.22 -13.29 9.04
C ALA A 530 3.14 -14.24 8.53
N LEU A 531 3.29 -14.78 7.34
CA LEU A 531 2.29 -15.67 6.72
C LEU A 531 2.07 -16.97 7.49
N ALA A 532 3.06 -17.44 8.25
CA ALA A 532 2.90 -18.63 9.13
C ALA A 532 1.73 -18.47 10.12
N HIS A 533 1.34 -17.24 10.47
CA HIS A 533 0.21 -16.95 11.36
C HIS A 533 -1.13 -16.73 10.63
N MET A 534 -1.15 -16.68 9.30
CA MET A 534 -2.36 -16.31 8.56
C MET A 534 -3.53 -17.29 8.79
N LEU A 535 -3.22 -18.55 8.93
CA LEU A 535 -4.20 -19.64 9.11
C LEU A 535 -4.34 -20.07 10.58
N ASP A 536 -3.79 -19.30 11.54
CA ASP A 536 -4.05 -19.53 12.96
C ASP A 536 -5.55 -19.51 13.23
N LYS A 537 -6.02 -20.43 14.09
CA LYS A 537 -7.46 -20.58 14.35
C LYS A 537 -8.16 -19.28 14.72
N LYS A 538 -7.55 -18.41 15.53
CA LYS A 538 -8.13 -17.11 15.90
C LYS A 538 -8.39 -16.22 14.68
N ASN A 539 -7.50 -16.26 13.69
CA ASN A 539 -7.57 -15.44 12.46
C ASN A 539 -8.62 -16.00 11.49
N VAL A 540 -8.68 -17.32 11.33
CA VAL A 540 -9.73 -18.00 10.54
C VAL A 540 -11.11 -17.72 11.16
N ASP A 541 -11.26 -17.95 12.46
CA ASP A 541 -12.52 -17.71 13.18
C ASP A 541 -12.99 -16.25 13.04
N LEU A 542 -12.07 -15.28 13.12
CA LEU A 542 -12.34 -13.85 12.93
C LEU A 542 -12.99 -13.60 11.57
N PHE A 543 -12.32 -13.96 10.49
CA PHE A 543 -12.79 -13.65 9.14
C PHE A 543 -14.07 -14.40 8.76
N VAL A 544 -14.19 -15.66 9.19
CA VAL A 544 -15.38 -16.49 8.93
C VAL A 544 -16.59 -15.97 9.70
N SER A 545 -16.44 -15.63 10.98
CA SER A 545 -17.56 -15.12 11.82
C SER A 545 -18.13 -13.79 11.29
N HIS A 546 -17.25 -12.92 10.78
CA HIS A 546 -17.66 -11.65 10.16
C HIS A 546 -18.04 -11.78 8.68
N ARG A 547 -17.90 -12.97 8.08
CA ARG A 547 -18.17 -13.26 6.66
C ARG A 547 -17.34 -12.41 5.69
N VAL A 548 -16.12 -12.09 6.09
CA VAL A 548 -15.18 -11.33 5.26
C VAL A 548 -14.45 -12.27 4.31
N TYR A 549 -13.94 -13.37 4.82
CA TYR A 549 -13.41 -14.48 4.05
C TYR A 549 -14.05 -15.81 4.49
N SER A 550 -14.26 -16.72 3.56
CA SER A 550 -14.38 -18.14 3.91
C SER A 550 -13.01 -18.72 4.23
N GLU A 551 -12.95 -19.87 4.91
CA GLU A 551 -11.70 -20.57 5.16
C GLU A 551 -10.95 -20.91 3.87
N ALA A 552 -11.68 -21.34 2.82
CA ALA A 552 -11.11 -21.62 1.51
C ALA A 552 -10.51 -20.36 0.85
N GLU A 553 -11.20 -19.21 0.92
CA GLU A 553 -10.69 -17.94 0.40
C GLU A 553 -9.42 -17.48 1.15
N LEU A 554 -9.35 -17.71 2.45
CA LEU A 554 -8.19 -17.36 3.27
C LEU A 554 -6.99 -18.27 2.97
N THR A 555 -7.22 -19.58 2.87
CA THR A 555 -6.18 -20.56 2.49
C THR A 555 -5.61 -20.25 1.11
N ALA A 556 -6.47 -19.94 0.15
CA ALA A 556 -6.02 -19.57 -1.19
C ALA A 556 -5.15 -18.31 -1.21
N ARG A 557 -5.50 -17.30 -0.41
CA ARG A 557 -4.70 -16.07 -0.30
C ARG A 557 -3.35 -16.33 0.36
N HIS A 558 -3.29 -17.22 1.34
CA HIS A 558 -2.05 -17.65 1.96
C HIS A 558 -1.10 -18.27 0.90
N GLU A 559 -1.60 -19.21 0.12
CA GLU A 559 -0.86 -19.86 -0.97
C GLU A 559 -0.36 -18.84 -2.01
N VAL A 560 -1.25 -17.96 -2.50
CA VAL A 560 -0.90 -16.92 -3.48
C VAL A 560 0.18 -15.98 -2.96
N LYS A 561 0.13 -15.59 -1.68
CA LYS A 561 1.13 -14.70 -1.08
C LYS A 561 2.51 -15.38 -0.98
N LEU A 562 2.58 -16.63 -0.56
CA LEU A 562 3.82 -17.43 -0.50
C LEU A 562 4.43 -17.62 -1.89
N GLU A 563 3.61 -17.99 -2.87
CA GLU A 563 4.06 -18.12 -4.26
C GLU A 563 4.59 -16.80 -4.81
N ASN A 564 3.88 -15.68 -4.58
CA ASN A 564 4.32 -14.37 -5.05
C ASN A 564 5.65 -13.94 -4.43
N TYR A 565 5.84 -14.19 -3.12
CA TYR A 565 7.11 -13.94 -2.45
C TYR A 565 8.27 -14.65 -3.15
N SER A 566 8.14 -15.95 -3.34
CA SER A 566 9.18 -16.75 -3.99
C SER A 566 9.40 -16.37 -5.46
N LYS A 567 8.33 -16.08 -6.21
CA LYS A 567 8.39 -15.67 -7.62
C LYS A 567 9.09 -14.33 -7.80
N ILE A 568 8.81 -13.34 -6.94
CA ILE A 568 9.45 -12.02 -6.99
C ILE A 568 10.96 -12.15 -6.76
N ILE A 569 11.38 -12.82 -5.69
CA ILE A 569 12.80 -12.98 -5.38
C ILE A 569 13.50 -13.83 -6.46
N ASN A 570 12.82 -14.84 -7.01
CA ASN A 570 13.38 -15.61 -8.14
C ASN A 570 13.64 -14.72 -9.38
N ILE A 571 12.71 -13.81 -9.71
CA ILE A 571 12.91 -12.85 -10.81
C ILE A 571 14.12 -11.95 -10.53
N GLU A 572 14.23 -11.45 -9.30
CA GLU A 572 15.38 -10.64 -8.88
C GLU A 572 16.69 -11.41 -8.99
N ALA A 573 16.76 -12.63 -8.47
CA ALA A 573 17.94 -13.47 -8.51
C ALA A 573 18.35 -13.83 -9.95
N GLN A 574 17.40 -14.19 -10.80
CA GLN A 574 17.66 -14.43 -12.23
C GLN A 574 18.17 -13.17 -12.95
N THR A 575 17.62 -12.00 -12.58
CA THR A 575 18.07 -10.73 -13.14
C THR A 575 19.50 -10.41 -12.70
N MET A 576 19.85 -10.64 -11.42
CA MET A 576 21.23 -10.49 -10.93
C MET A 576 22.19 -11.39 -11.69
N LEU A 577 21.82 -12.63 -11.95
CA LEU A 577 22.64 -13.58 -12.72
C LEU A 577 22.81 -13.10 -14.16
N ASP A 578 21.75 -12.69 -14.85
CA ASP A 578 21.85 -12.16 -16.21
C ASP A 578 22.77 -10.93 -16.29
N MET A 579 22.61 -9.99 -15.38
CA MET A 579 23.46 -8.79 -15.28
C MET A 579 24.93 -9.16 -14.99
N THR A 580 25.16 -10.12 -14.11
CA THR A 580 26.53 -10.52 -13.73
C THR A 580 27.24 -11.23 -14.87
N TRP A 581 26.60 -12.26 -15.46
CA TRP A 581 27.22 -13.08 -16.50
C TRP A 581 27.41 -12.34 -17.82
N ARG A 582 26.45 -11.52 -18.21
CA ARG A 582 26.42 -10.94 -19.56
C ARG A 582 26.98 -9.53 -19.65
N ASP A 583 27.02 -8.81 -18.55
CA ASP A 583 27.39 -7.40 -18.57
C ASP A 583 28.58 -7.11 -17.63
N VAL A 584 28.49 -7.41 -16.33
CA VAL A 584 29.51 -7.01 -15.34
C VAL A 584 30.82 -7.76 -15.51
N LEU A 585 30.78 -9.10 -15.51
CA LEU A 585 32.00 -9.90 -15.64
C LEU A 585 32.75 -9.65 -16.95
N PRO A 586 32.11 -9.61 -18.13
CA PRO A 586 32.78 -9.28 -19.37
C PRO A 586 33.39 -7.88 -19.38
N ALA A 587 32.70 -6.86 -18.92
CA ALA A 587 33.17 -5.49 -18.90
C ALA A 587 34.41 -5.33 -18.00
N VAL A 588 34.31 -5.81 -16.75
CA VAL A 588 35.42 -5.70 -15.78
C VAL A 588 36.62 -6.59 -16.15
N SER A 589 36.35 -7.78 -16.70
CA SER A 589 37.41 -8.67 -17.21
C SER A 589 38.19 -8.02 -18.36
N GLY A 590 37.50 -7.41 -19.33
CA GLY A 590 38.12 -6.67 -20.42
C GLY A 590 39.00 -5.51 -19.94
N TYR A 591 38.51 -4.74 -18.97
CA TYR A 591 39.31 -3.68 -18.35
C TYR A 591 40.50 -4.22 -17.58
N THR A 592 40.34 -5.31 -16.83
CA THR A 592 41.45 -5.95 -16.10
C THR A 592 42.55 -6.45 -17.06
N ALA A 593 42.17 -7.02 -18.20
CA ALA A 593 43.12 -7.42 -19.24
C ALA A 593 43.93 -6.23 -19.76
N ALA A 594 43.27 -5.14 -20.17
CA ALA A 594 43.91 -3.90 -20.62
C ALA A 594 44.85 -3.29 -19.56
N LEU A 595 44.44 -3.35 -18.29
CA LEU A 595 45.26 -2.88 -17.17
C LEU A 595 46.50 -3.74 -16.98
N THR A 596 46.39 -5.05 -17.13
CA THR A 596 47.51 -6.00 -17.05
C THR A 596 48.51 -5.81 -18.19
N GLU A 597 48.05 -5.53 -19.41
CA GLU A 597 48.93 -5.17 -20.54
C GLU A 597 49.71 -3.88 -20.25
N ARG A 598 49.05 -2.84 -19.70
CA ARG A 598 49.72 -1.59 -19.27
C ARG A 598 50.77 -1.84 -18.18
N LEU A 599 50.46 -2.70 -17.22
CA LEU A 599 51.38 -3.13 -16.18
C LEU A 599 52.66 -3.74 -16.77
N GLN A 600 52.49 -4.69 -17.70
CA GLN A 600 53.64 -5.34 -18.39
C GLN A 600 54.49 -4.33 -19.16
N ALA A 601 53.85 -3.43 -19.91
CA ALA A 601 54.55 -2.42 -20.71
C ALA A 601 55.34 -1.45 -19.81
N LYS A 602 54.79 -0.98 -18.70
CA LYS A 602 55.49 -0.11 -17.73
C LYS A 602 56.67 -0.81 -17.08
N LYS A 603 56.49 -2.04 -16.62
CA LYS A 603 57.57 -2.85 -16.02
C LYS A 603 58.72 -3.09 -17.02
N ALA A 604 58.41 -3.36 -18.27
CA ALA A 604 59.42 -3.55 -19.32
C ALA A 604 60.25 -2.29 -19.57
N LEU A 605 59.71 -1.11 -19.33
CA LEU A 605 60.39 0.19 -19.48
C LEU A 605 61.01 0.69 -18.15
N GLY A 606 60.93 -0.06 -17.05
CA GLY A 606 61.43 0.34 -15.75
C GLY A 606 60.65 1.49 -15.11
N LEU A 607 59.40 1.73 -15.53
CA LEU A 607 58.52 2.76 -14.99
C LEU A 607 57.77 2.27 -13.74
N ALA A 608 57.42 3.18 -12.84
CA ALA A 608 56.57 2.86 -11.68
C ALA A 608 55.20 2.37 -12.15
N ALA A 609 54.73 1.27 -11.58
CA ALA A 609 53.52 0.58 -12.02
C ALA A 609 52.66 0.09 -10.81
N ASP A 610 52.84 0.72 -9.65
CA ASP A 610 52.15 0.31 -8.39
C ASP A 610 50.63 0.35 -8.54
N TYR A 611 50.12 1.40 -9.19
CA TYR A 611 48.67 1.54 -9.44
C TYR A 611 48.12 0.39 -10.28
N GLU A 612 48.78 0.10 -11.42
CA GLU A 612 48.31 -0.98 -12.32
C GLU A 612 48.46 -2.34 -11.64
N GLU A 613 49.52 -2.57 -10.86
CA GLU A 613 49.71 -3.84 -10.16
C GLU A 613 48.68 -4.06 -9.05
N GLU A 614 48.48 -3.09 -8.20
CA GLU A 614 47.53 -3.18 -7.08
C GLU A 614 46.08 -3.35 -7.60
N LEU A 615 45.70 -2.52 -8.57
CA LEU A 615 44.34 -2.56 -9.12
C LEU A 615 44.08 -3.83 -9.90
N SER A 616 45.05 -4.34 -10.70
CA SER A 616 44.93 -5.62 -11.42
C SER A 616 44.72 -6.78 -10.44
N ARG A 617 45.46 -6.82 -9.33
CA ARG A 617 45.27 -7.84 -8.27
C ARG A 617 43.90 -7.76 -7.62
N LYS A 618 43.46 -6.55 -7.27
CA LYS A 618 42.17 -6.31 -6.66
C LYS A 618 41.01 -6.73 -7.55
N LEU A 619 41.02 -6.29 -8.82
CA LEU A 619 39.98 -6.63 -9.78
C LEU A 619 39.97 -8.13 -10.11
N SER A 620 41.14 -8.77 -10.25
CA SER A 620 41.21 -10.23 -10.49
C SER A 620 40.60 -11.01 -9.31
N ALA A 621 40.85 -10.59 -8.08
CA ALA A 621 40.26 -11.22 -6.89
C ALA A 621 38.71 -11.02 -6.83
N LEU A 622 38.25 -9.80 -7.12
CA LEU A 622 36.82 -9.49 -7.17
C LEU A 622 36.09 -10.28 -8.27
N LEU A 623 36.69 -10.38 -9.48
CA LEU A 623 36.16 -11.19 -10.58
C LEU A 623 36.02 -12.66 -10.18
N ALA A 624 37.04 -13.24 -9.54
CA ALA A 624 36.99 -14.62 -9.07
C ALA A 624 35.92 -14.83 -7.97
N ASN A 625 35.74 -13.84 -7.09
CA ASN A 625 34.71 -13.88 -6.05
C ASN A 625 33.31 -13.77 -6.65
N ALA A 626 33.09 -12.85 -7.59
CA ALA A 626 31.78 -12.68 -8.24
C ALA A 626 31.41 -13.91 -9.08
N TYR A 627 32.39 -14.50 -9.80
CA TYR A 627 32.19 -15.75 -10.52
C TYR A 627 31.70 -16.88 -9.60
N ARG A 628 32.32 -17.03 -8.42
CA ARG A 628 31.93 -18.06 -7.44
C ARG A 628 30.58 -17.76 -6.80
N ALA A 629 30.32 -16.49 -6.41
CA ALA A 629 29.05 -16.09 -5.81
C ALA A 629 27.88 -16.26 -6.79
N ALA A 630 28.05 -15.87 -8.06
CA ALA A 630 27.04 -16.08 -9.08
C ALA A 630 26.79 -17.59 -9.35
N GLY A 631 27.85 -18.41 -9.41
CA GLY A 631 27.70 -19.87 -9.57
C GLY A 631 27.01 -20.53 -8.38
N LYS A 632 27.24 -20.02 -7.15
CA LYS A 632 26.53 -20.50 -5.95
C LYS A 632 25.04 -20.15 -6.03
N LEU A 633 24.70 -18.88 -6.30
CA LEU A 633 23.32 -18.44 -6.45
C LEU A 633 22.58 -19.24 -7.53
N GLU A 634 23.22 -19.50 -8.67
CA GLU A 634 22.64 -20.30 -9.75
C GLU A 634 22.34 -21.73 -9.32
N GLN A 635 23.28 -22.36 -8.57
CA GLN A 635 23.10 -23.74 -8.06
C GLN A 635 21.97 -23.78 -7.01
N ASP A 636 21.97 -22.87 -6.06
CA ASP A 636 20.96 -22.85 -5.00
C ASP A 636 19.54 -22.55 -5.56
N LEU A 637 19.44 -21.74 -6.64
CA LEU A 637 18.19 -21.59 -7.38
C LEU A 637 17.73 -22.88 -8.10
N LEU A 638 18.65 -23.70 -8.57
CA LEU A 638 18.30 -25.01 -9.14
C LEU A 638 17.82 -25.96 -8.04
N ASP A 639 18.51 -25.98 -6.92
CA ASP A 639 18.20 -26.85 -5.79
C ASP A 639 16.87 -26.46 -5.10
N SER A 640 16.51 -25.19 -5.10
CA SER A 640 15.24 -24.70 -4.54
C SER A 640 14.00 -25.33 -5.20
N LYS A 641 14.11 -25.81 -6.45
CA LYS A 641 13.02 -26.48 -7.16
C LYS A 641 12.61 -27.83 -6.53
N SER A 642 13.42 -28.34 -5.63
CA SER A 642 13.13 -29.59 -4.88
C SER A 642 12.31 -29.35 -3.61
N ALA A 643 11.95 -28.10 -3.29
CA ALA A 643 11.11 -27.79 -2.14
C ALA A 643 9.75 -28.49 -2.24
N PRO A 644 9.25 -29.10 -1.16
CA PRO A 644 8.06 -29.95 -1.20
C PRO A 644 6.75 -29.14 -1.36
N ASP A 645 6.71 -27.89 -0.91
CA ASP A 645 5.54 -27.04 -0.91
C ASP A 645 5.93 -25.55 -0.95
N ALA A 646 4.94 -24.67 -0.99
CA ALA A 646 5.14 -23.22 -1.10
C ALA A 646 5.77 -22.60 0.15
N GLU A 647 5.49 -23.14 1.34
CA GLU A 647 6.08 -22.68 2.60
C GLU A 647 7.58 -22.98 2.65
N ALA A 648 7.95 -24.25 2.39
CA ALA A 648 9.35 -24.67 2.33
C ALA A 648 10.12 -23.90 1.24
N LEU A 649 9.48 -23.65 0.09
CA LEU A 649 10.08 -22.87 -0.98
C LEU A 649 10.34 -21.41 -0.53
N ALA A 650 9.35 -20.76 0.08
CA ALA A 650 9.49 -19.41 0.59
C ALA A 650 10.58 -19.29 1.66
N ASP A 651 10.73 -20.31 2.50
CA ASP A 651 11.78 -20.35 3.53
C ASP A 651 13.18 -20.50 2.91
N VAL A 652 13.35 -21.31 1.87
CA VAL A 652 14.60 -21.40 1.10
C VAL A 652 14.95 -20.04 0.47
N PHE A 653 13.97 -19.35 -0.12
CA PHE A 653 14.21 -18.05 -0.70
C PHE A 653 14.61 -17.01 0.37
N LYS A 654 13.97 -17.03 1.53
CA LYS A 654 14.27 -16.15 2.65
C LYS A 654 15.67 -16.39 3.23
N THR A 655 16.07 -17.65 3.43
CA THR A 655 17.27 -18.00 4.21
C THR A 655 18.51 -18.24 3.36
N THR A 656 18.34 -18.69 2.12
CA THR A 656 19.45 -19.05 1.24
C THR A 656 19.59 -18.09 0.08
N ILE A 657 18.56 -17.92 -0.73
CA ILE A 657 18.62 -17.13 -1.97
C ILE A 657 18.90 -15.65 -1.69
N LEU A 658 18.23 -15.03 -0.71
CA LEU A 658 18.49 -13.63 -0.34
C LEU A 658 19.89 -13.42 0.20
N ASP A 659 20.45 -14.38 0.94
CA ASP A 659 21.83 -14.30 1.42
C ASP A 659 22.84 -14.38 0.27
N ASP A 660 22.63 -15.29 -0.69
CA ASP A 660 23.47 -15.42 -1.88
C ASP A 660 23.40 -14.16 -2.76
N MET A 661 22.21 -13.59 -2.94
CA MET A 661 22.03 -12.32 -3.65
C MET A 661 22.80 -11.19 -2.97
N ARG A 662 22.76 -11.12 -1.64
CA ARG A 662 23.49 -10.13 -0.85
C ARG A 662 25.01 -10.31 -1.03
N ASP A 663 25.52 -11.53 -0.94
CA ASP A 663 26.94 -11.83 -1.09
C ASP A 663 27.44 -11.47 -2.50
N LEU A 664 26.67 -11.78 -3.54
CA LEU A 664 26.98 -11.39 -4.91
C LEU A 664 26.99 -9.86 -5.07
N ARG A 665 25.98 -9.16 -4.50
CA ARG A 665 25.89 -7.70 -4.54
C ARG A 665 27.12 -7.03 -3.94
N ILE A 666 27.56 -7.45 -2.74
CA ILE A 666 28.72 -6.86 -2.06
C ILE A 666 29.97 -6.88 -2.94
N VAL A 667 30.18 -7.98 -3.64
CA VAL A 667 31.35 -8.13 -4.53
C VAL A 667 31.22 -7.26 -5.78
N VAL A 668 30.04 -7.25 -6.40
CA VAL A 668 29.78 -6.47 -7.63
C VAL A 668 29.83 -4.96 -7.34
N ASP A 669 29.21 -4.51 -6.27
CA ASP A 669 29.25 -3.10 -5.84
C ASP A 669 30.70 -2.65 -5.52
N SER A 670 31.53 -3.56 -4.98
CA SER A 670 32.96 -3.30 -4.79
C SER A 670 33.72 -3.15 -6.10
N MET A 671 33.32 -3.84 -7.18
CA MET A 671 33.90 -3.63 -8.50
C MET A 671 33.54 -2.28 -9.10
N GLU A 672 32.27 -1.84 -8.92
CA GLU A 672 31.81 -0.54 -9.38
C GLU A 672 32.70 0.59 -8.86
N THR A 673 33.08 0.56 -7.56
CA THR A 673 33.88 1.61 -6.94
C THR A 673 35.28 1.79 -7.51
N VAL A 674 35.80 0.79 -8.20
CA VAL A 674 37.21 0.78 -8.74
C VAL A 674 37.26 0.62 -10.25
N SER A 675 36.12 0.51 -10.91
CA SER A 675 36.03 0.46 -12.37
C SER A 675 35.78 1.85 -12.94
N PRO A 676 36.38 2.20 -14.11
CA PRO A 676 36.09 3.46 -14.79
C PRO A 676 34.62 3.57 -15.17
N ALA A 677 34.06 4.77 -15.12
CA ALA A 677 32.65 5.03 -15.42
C ALA A 677 32.22 4.66 -16.84
N ASP A 678 33.16 4.74 -17.79
CA ASP A 678 32.96 4.33 -19.19
C ASP A 678 33.08 2.81 -19.44
N VAL A 679 33.58 2.07 -18.47
CA VAL A 679 33.63 0.60 -18.46
C VAL A 679 32.44 -0.01 -17.74
N TRP A 680 31.96 0.66 -16.66
CA TRP A 680 30.85 0.15 -15.88
C TRP A 680 29.56 0.13 -16.69
N PRO A 681 28.85 -1.01 -16.79
CA PRO A 681 27.77 -1.17 -17.76
C PRO A 681 26.46 -0.43 -17.40
N TYR A 682 26.32 0.05 -16.18
CA TYR A 682 25.07 0.61 -15.67
C TYR A 682 25.22 2.04 -15.14
N PRO A 683 24.17 2.87 -15.21
CA PRO A 683 24.12 4.12 -14.49
C PRO A 683 24.33 3.91 -12.98
N SER A 684 25.20 4.72 -12.39
CA SER A 684 25.47 4.71 -10.96
C SER A 684 24.32 5.35 -10.15
N TYR A 685 24.29 5.13 -8.84
CA TYR A 685 23.34 5.79 -7.94
C TYR A 685 23.43 7.32 -8.03
N GLY A 686 24.63 7.88 -8.18
CA GLY A 686 24.82 9.32 -8.37
C GLY A 686 24.14 9.85 -9.63
N GLU A 687 24.21 9.11 -10.74
CA GLU A 687 23.57 9.49 -11.99
C GLU A 687 22.04 9.38 -11.92
N ILE A 688 21.51 8.33 -11.27
CA ILE A 688 20.07 8.09 -11.20
C ILE A 688 19.40 9.05 -10.21
N LEU A 689 19.90 9.12 -8.97
CA LEU A 689 19.29 9.88 -7.89
C LEU A 689 19.41 11.41 -8.06
N PHE A 690 20.45 11.86 -8.77
CA PHE A 690 20.70 13.28 -8.98
C PHE A 690 20.59 13.73 -10.44
N GLY A 691 20.23 12.82 -11.36
CA GLY A 691 20.16 13.08 -12.80
C GLY A 691 19.00 13.97 -13.24
N VAL A 692 17.87 13.98 -12.53
CA VAL A 692 16.74 14.87 -12.83
C VAL A 692 17.05 16.27 -12.32
N ARG A 693 17.08 17.25 -13.26
CA ARG A 693 17.41 18.64 -12.98
C ARG A 693 16.25 19.58 -13.30
#